data_c9349b1b66c18572abd60adeef7ea228
#
_entry.id   c9349b1b66c18572abd60adeef7ea228
#
_cell.length_a   1.000
_cell.length_b   1.000
_cell.length_c   1.000
_cell.angle_alpha   90.00
_cell.angle_beta   90.00
_cell.angle_gamma   90.00
#
_symmetry.space_group_name_H-M   'P 1'
#
loop_
_entity.id
_entity.type
_entity.pdbx_description
1 polymer ?
#
loop_
_entity_poly.entity_id
_entity_poly.type
_entity_poly.pdbx_seq_one_letter_code
_entity_poly.pdbx_strand_id
1 'polypeptide(L)'
;MKRHALLCAAVLLIVMPRANAQKPFTLEQVMSAPFPANLTAAKQNNRVTWTLNQAGRRNIWVAEGPGFTARQITKFNQDDGQELSGLSFSADSNTIVYVRGDGKNTAGQVPNPLSNPAGTEQAVWTVAWSGGEPKRVDAGHSPDISSRGIIAYAKDGQIWIAPLDGAEKPQQLVVRGQDLDPHWSPDGSRLAFVSERNDHAFIGVYDVAAKTVQFVAPSVDSDGDPAWSLDGRRIAFVRRPAEARDAPHGYFIAPDKPHPWAVWVADAAAGTAKEIWHSTATPQGSFPYMAEDTGGGLINWAANNQLVIASEEDGWQHLYALSIDGGVPKLLTPGNCEVEQWSFTPDKKTILFNSNCNDVDRRHLWSVDINGDHLSQWEKLNSIKWSPVALSDGKAVAYLGSGDTVPATPLLTTFADHAAVDQALIPLSRDFPANFLVEPQQVKFKSGDGLEIHGQLFLPKDAKPGEKRPALVFLHGGPMRQMLLGWHYMYYYSNSYAMNQYLASRGYIVLALNYRSGIGYGRAFREAPGRAGRGATEYQDVVAAGKYLQSRNDVDAKRVGLWGGSYGGYLTALGLGRNSDLFAAGVDLHGVHDWPTDNWDGKNIPAELSKLAHDSSPVTSVNTWKSPVLFIHGDDDRNVYFTQTVDLVARLREKGVQIEQLVFPDDVHDFLLHKNWLAAYHAASDFFDRHFKTPGN
;
A
#
# COMPACT_ATOMS: atom_id res chain seq x y z
N MET A 1 -79.70 10.00 53.16
CA MET A 1 -79.32 9.95 51.74
C MET A 1 -77.83 10.25 51.67
N LYS A 2 -77.01 9.20 51.59
CA LYS A 2 -75.56 9.32 51.47
C LYS A 2 -75.16 8.92 50.03
N ARG A 3 -74.56 9.84 49.23
CA ARG A 3 -74.03 9.57 47.89
C ARG A 3 -72.58 9.14 48.03
N HIS A 4 -72.29 7.96 47.56
CA HIS A 4 -70.91 7.44 47.38
C HIS A 4 -70.37 7.92 46.03
N ALA A 5 -69.23 8.59 46.07
CA ALA A 5 -68.46 8.94 44.89
C ALA A 5 -67.42 7.83 44.66
N LEU A 6 -67.47 7.14 43.52
CA LEU A 6 -66.41 6.21 43.01
C LEU A 6 -65.36 7.04 42.35
N LEU A 7 -64.13 6.95 42.85
CA LEU A 7 -62.94 7.44 42.16
C LEU A 7 -62.40 6.31 41.20
N CYS A 8 -62.48 6.51 39.89
CA CYS A 8 -61.78 5.67 38.92
C CYS A 8 -60.37 6.20 38.75
N ALA A 9 -59.36 5.45 39.24
CA ALA A 9 -57.96 5.69 38.94
C ALA A 9 -57.62 5.14 37.56
N ALA A 10 -57.39 6.00 36.57
CA ALA A 10 -56.87 5.62 35.27
C ALA A 10 -55.35 5.40 35.34
N VAL A 11 -54.89 4.15 35.21
CA VAL A 11 -53.47 3.82 35.07
C VAL A 11 -53.04 4.12 33.64
N LEU A 12 -52.29 5.21 33.43
CA LEU A 12 -51.64 5.50 32.16
C LEU A 12 -50.42 4.54 32.02
N LEU A 13 -50.55 3.50 31.21
CA LEU A 13 -49.44 2.71 30.73
C LEU A 13 -48.63 3.57 29.73
N ILE A 14 -47.53 4.14 30.19
CA ILE A 14 -46.53 4.75 29.32
C ILE A 14 -45.83 3.59 28.57
N VAL A 15 -46.25 3.33 27.34
CA VAL A 15 -45.51 2.48 26.40
C VAL A 15 -44.30 3.26 25.96
N MET A 16 -43.14 3.04 26.60
CA MET A 16 -41.87 3.53 26.11
C MET A 16 -41.64 2.86 24.74
N PRO A 17 -41.34 3.62 23.68
CA PRO A 17 -40.95 3.02 22.42
C PRO A 17 -39.71 2.18 22.70
N ARG A 18 -39.79 0.87 22.43
CA ARG A 18 -38.59 0.02 22.30
C ARG A 18 -37.70 0.68 21.28
N ALA A 19 -36.52 1.16 21.70
CA ALA A 19 -35.47 1.52 20.79
C ALA A 19 -35.29 0.30 19.84
N ASN A 20 -35.65 0.44 18.60
CA ASN A 20 -35.35 -0.56 17.60
C ASN A 20 -33.85 -0.78 17.66
N ALA A 21 -33.43 -1.98 18.05
CA ALA A 21 -32.05 -2.38 17.92
C ALA A 21 -31.71 -2.20 16.42
N GLN A 22 -30.83 -1.25 16.17
CA GLN A 22 -30.38 -0.92 14.81
C GLN A 22 -29.80 -2.19 14.23
N LYS A 23 -30.37 -2.74 13.15
CA LYS A 23 -29.85 -3.96 12.52
C LYS A 23 -28.40 -3.68 12.11
N PRO A 24 -27.44 -4.51 12.51
CA PRO A 24 -26.08 -4.37 12.03
C PRO A 24 -26.08 -4.44 10.48
N PHE A 25 -25.18 -3.69 9.84
CA PHE A 25 -25.00 -3.77 8.40
C PHE A 25 -24.36 -5.12 8.01
N THR A 26 -24.45 -5.51 6.74
CA THR A 26 -23.82 -6.73 6.24
C THR A 26 -22.36 -6.45 5.80
N LEU A 27 -21.58 -7.50 5.68
CA LEU A 27 -20.21 -7.41 5.17
C LEU A 27 -20.21 -6.85 3.73
N GLU A 28 -21.15 -7.30 2.89
CA GLU A 28 -21.32 -6.82 1.51
C GLU A 28 -21.60 -5.31 1.47
N GLN A 29 -22.40 -4.79 2.43
CA GLN A 29 -22.69 -3.36 2.51
C GLN A 29 -21.45 -2.54 2.84
N VAL A 30 -20.65 -2.92 3.82
CA VAL A 30 -19.45 -2.16 4.19
C VAL A 30 -18.32 -2.32 3.17
N MET A 31 -18.24 -3.44 2.47
CA MET A 31 -17.29 -3.69 1.39
C MET A 31 -17.80 -3.25 0.00
N SER A 32 -18.98 -2.65 -0.10
CA SER A 32 -19.51 -2.13 -1.37
C SER A 32 -18.89 -0.81 -1.81
N ALA A 33 -18.13 -0.14 -0.94
CA ALA A 33 -17.49 1.13 -1.28
C ALA A 33 -16.52 0.95 -2.44
N PRO A 34 -16.61 1.79 -3.50
CA PRO A 34 -15.63 1.77 -4.57
C PRO A 34 -14.25 2.19 -4.04
N PHE A 35 -13.20 1.57 -4.56
CA PHE A 35 -11.83 1.93 -4.21
C PHE A 35 -11.14 2.60 -5.40
N PRO A 36 -10.77 3.89 -5.31
CA PRO A 36 -10.02 4.61 -6.34
C PRO A 36 -8.51 4.40 -6.18
N ALA A 37 -7.79 4.28 -7.31
CA ALA A 37 -6.34 4.20 -7.35
C ALA A 37 -5.80 4.86 -8.63
N ASN A 38 -4.47 4.94 -8.76
CA ASN A 38 -3.78 5.40 -9.97
C ASN A 38 -4.22 6.79 -10.47
N LEU A 39 -4.52 7.71 -9.55
CA LEU A 39 -4.91 9.08 -9.93
C LEU A 39 -3.77 9.78 -10.65
N THR A 40 -4.03 10.29 -11.85
CA THR A 40 -3.07 11.05 -12.63
C THR A 40 -3.72 12.22 -13.36
N ALA A 41 -2.96 13.30 -13.58
CA ALA A 41 -3.42 14.48 -14.30
C ALA A 41 -2.75 14.59 -15.67
N ALA A 42 -3.50 15.07 -16.65
CA ALA A 42 -2.99 15.36 -17.97
C ALA A 42 -2.14 16.64 -17.96
N LYS A 43 -1.16 16.70 -18.85
CA LYS A 43 -0.33 17.91 -19.05
C LYS A 43 -1.09 19.08 -19.69
N GLN A 44 -2.30 18.83 -20.22
CA GLN A 44 -3.16 19.82 -20.90
C GLN A 44 -4.62 19.59 -20.54
N ASN A 45 -5.47 20.61 -20.77
CA ASN A 45 -6.94 20.53 -20.71
C ASN A 45 -7.55 20.28 -19.33
N ASN A 46 -6.81 20.44 -18.22
CA ASN A 46 -7.30 20.21 -16.86
C ASN A 46 -8.08 18.88 -16.71
N ARG A 47 -7.49 17.80 -17.20
CA ARG A 47 -8.06 16.46 -17.18
C ARG A 47 -7.40 15.61 -16.11
N VAL A 48 -8.20 14.74 -15.48
CA VAL A 48 -7.73 13.72 -14.53
C VAL A 48 -8.31 12.36 -14.91
N THR A 49 -7.56 11.31 -14.61
CA THR A 49 -8.01 9.93 -14.74
C THR A 49 -7.61 9.13 -13.50
N TRP A 50 -8.38 8.10 -13.19
CA TRP A 50 -8.12 7.16 -12.11
C TRP A 50 -8.73 5.81 -12.43
N THR A 51 -8.26 4.77 -11.75
CA THR A 51 -8.95 3.48 -11.73
C THR A 51 -9.94 3.44 -10.60
N LEU A 52 -11.04 2.71 -10.77
CA LEU A 52 -12.04 2.49 -9.74
C LEU A 52 -12.40 1.01 -9.69
N ASN A 53 -12.15 0.38 -8.54
CA ASN A 53 -12.58 -0.98 -8.25
C ASN A 53 -13.95 -0.92 -7.54
N GLN A 54 -14.99 -1.41 -8.19
CA GLN A 54 -16.36 -1.50 -7.65
C GLN A 54 -16.75 -2.97 -7.48
N ALA A 55 -16.52 -3.53 -6.31
CA ALA A 55 -16.79 -4.94 -6.03
C ALA A 55 -16.15 -5.87 -7.09
N GLY A 56 -14.84 -5.72 -7.34
CA GLY A 56 -14.05 -6.49 -8.29
C GLY A 56 -14.11 -6.01 -9.75
N ARG A 57 -15.07 -5.19 -10.11
CA ARG A 57 -15.15 -4.59 -11.46
C ARG A 57 -14.25 -3.37 -11.53
N ARG A 58 -13.12 -3.50 -12.20
CA ARG A 58 -12.11 -2.46 -12.30
C ARG A 58 -12.26 -1.70 -13.61
N ASN A 59 -12.44 -0.37 -13.53
CA ASN A 59 -12.65 0.48 -14.69
C ASN A 59 -11.87 1.79 -14.59
N ILE A 60 -11.59 2.40 -15.74
CA ILE A 60 -10.97 3.72 -15.85
C ILE A 60 -12.08 4.79 -15.87
N TRP A 61 -11.90 5.78 -15.02
CA TRP A 61 -12.75 6.95 -14.88
C TRP A 61 -11.99 8.22 -15.18
N VAL A 62 -12.70 9.23 -15.64
CA VAL A 62 -12.12 10.51 -16.05
C VAL A 62 -13.01 11.69 -15.63
N ALA A 63 -12.39 12.87 -15.46
CA ALA A 63 -13.09 14.15 -15.29
C ALA A 63 -12.28 15.28 -15.91
N GLU A 64 -12.97 16.34 -16.38
CA GLU A 64 -12.39 17.51 -17.05
C GLU A 64 -13.00 18.79 -16.50
N GLY A 65 -12.15 19.80 -16.30
CA GLY A 65 -12.58 21.14 -15.91
C GLY A 65 -13.38 21.89 -17.00
N PRO A 66 -14.20 22.90 -16.58
CA PRO A 66 -14.31 23.42 -15.22
C PRO A 66 -15.31 22.64 -14.33
N GLY A 67 -16.16 21.77 -14.86
CA GLY A 67 -17.25 21.13 -14.12
C GLY A 67 -16.86 19.83 -13.42
N PHE A 68 -15.79 19.18 -13.83
CA PHE A 68 -15.26 17.92 -13.29
C PHE A 68 -16.31 16.81 -13.07
N THR A 69 -17.25 16.68 -14.01
CA THR A 69 -18.21 15.58 -13.97
C THR A 69 -17.49 14.27 -14.30
N ALA A 70 -17.50 13.36 -13.35
CA ALA A 70 -16.87 12.05 -13.51
C ALA A 70 -17.65 11.17 -14.48
N ARG A 71 -16.94 10.44 -15.35
CA ARG A 71 -17.52 9.45 -16.25
C ARG A 71 -16.59 8.24 -16.41
N GLN A 72 -17.18 7.07 -16.51
CA GLN A 72 -16.49 5.83 -16.81
C GLN A 72 -16.21 5.74 -18.32
N ILE A 73 -15.00 5.33 -18.72
CA ILE A 73 -14.61 5.22 -20.13
C ILE A 73 -14.31 3.79 -20.59
N THR A 74 -14.09 2.85 -19.68
CA THR A 74 -14.00 1.41 -19.98
C THR A 74 -15.24 0.68 -19.45
N LYS A 75 -15.51 -0.55 -19.92
CA LYS A 75 -16.70 -1.32 -19.57
C LYS A 75 -16.36 -2.75 -19.17
N PHE A 76 -15.40 -2.92 -18.23
CA PHE A 76 -15.12 -4.22 -17.64
C PHE A 76 -16.17 -4.51 -16.56
N ASN A 77 -17.11 -5.42 -16.86
CA ASN A 77 -18.33 -5.62 -16.07
C ASN A 77 -18.28 -6.86 -15.17
N GLN A 78 -17.14 -7.55 -15.10
CA GLN A 78 -16.95 -8.76 -14.32
C GLN A 78 -15.92 -8.54 -13.21
N ASP A 79 -16.07 -9.27 -12.11
CA ASP A 79 -15.00 -9.49 -11.11
C ASP A 79 -14.11 -10.59 -11.67
N ASP A 80 -13.15 -10.20 -12.52
CA ASP A 80 -12.28 -11.13 -13.26
C ASP A 80 -10.85 -11.18 -12.73
N GLY A 81 -10.56 -10.43 -11.68
CA GLY A 81 -9.24 -10.37 -11.06
C GLY A 81 -8.17 -9.67 -11.88
N GLN A 82 -8.53 -8.98 -12.98
CA GLN A 82 -7.55 -8.30 -13.81
C GLN A 82 -7.33 -6.86 -13.33
N GLU A 83 -6.16 -6.60 -12.72
CA GLU A 83 -5.78 -5.28 -12.23
C GLU A 83 -5.62 -4.26 -13.37
N LEU A 84 -5.82 -2.97 -13.04
CA LEU A 84 -5.55 -1.84 -13.93
C LEU A 84 -4.49 -0.94 -13.25
N SER A 85 -3.39 -0.70 -13.94
CA SER A 85 -2.27 0.07 -13.39
C SER A 85 -1.55 0.90 -14.47
N GLY A 86 -0.55 1.70 -14.08
CA GLY A 86 0.32 2.42 -15.00
C GLY A 86 -0.39 3.42 -15.91
N LEU A 87 -1.43 4.12 -15.39
CA LEU A 87 -2.19 5.09 -16.17
C LEU A 87 -1.33 6.28 -16.56
N SER A 88 -1.28 6.61 -17.84
CA SER A 88 -0.62 7.82 -18.34
C SER A 88 -1.38 8.41 -19.54
N PHE A 89 -1.28 9.73 -19.70
CA PHE A 89 -1.89 10.46 -20.82
C PHE A 89 -0.93 10.58 -21.98
N SER A 90 -1.44 10.48 -23.22
CA SER A 90 -0.75 10.98 -24.40
C SER A 90 -0.48 12.49 -24.31
N ALA A 91 0.50 12.99 -25.07
CA ALA A 91 0.89 14.40 -25.03
C ALA A 91 -0.27 15.36 -25.36
N ASP A 92 -1.18 14.97 -26.23
CA ASP A 92 -2.40 15.72 -26.58
C ASP A 92 -3.56 15.51 -25.60
N SER A 93 -3.35 14.66 -24.57
CA SER A 93 -4.33 14.29 -23.53
C SER A 93 -5.60 13.60 -24.07
N ASN A 94 -5.58 13.04 -25.26
CA ASN A 94 -6.73 12.41 -25.91
C ASN A 94 -6.75 10.87 -25.82
N THR A 95 -5.64 10.29 -25.37
CA THR A 95 -5.53 8.83 -25.17
C THR A 95 -4.94 8.55 -23.78
N ILE A 96 -5.45 7.51 -23.12
CA ILE A 96 -4.90 6.97 -21.88
C ILE A 96 -4.25 5.63 -22.21
N VAL A 97 -2.98 5.48 -21.84
CA VAL A 97 -2.22 4.22 -21.87
C VAL A 97 -2.31 3.62 -20.47
N TYR A 98 -2.47 2.31 -20.37
CA TYR A 98 -2.54 1.59 -19.10
C TYR A 98 -2.15 0.13 -19.25
N VAL A 99 -1.90 -0.55 -18.14
CA VAL A 99 -1.68 -1.99 -18.05
C VAL A 99 -2.96 -2.65 -17.54
N ARG A 100 -3.32 -3.81 -18.13
CA ARG A 100 -4.35 -4.69 -17.60
C ARG A 100 -3.78 -6.08 -17.38
N GLY A 101 -4.04 -6.63 -16.19
CA GLY A 101 -3.46 -7.88 -15.71
C GLY A 101 -2.26 -7.65 -14.79
N ASP A 102 -1.85 -8.71 -14.10
CA ASP A 102 -0.74 -8.68 -13.15
C ASP A 102 0.47 -9.46 -13.67
N GLY A 103 1.61 -9.37 -12.97
CA GLY A 103 2.88 -9.95 -13.36
C GLY A 103 2.89 -11.49 -13.42
N LYS A 104 3.91 -12.05 -14.05
CA LYS A 104 4.14 -13.50 -14.13
C LYS A 104 4.77 -14.02 -12.84
N ASN A 105 4.41 -15.24 -12.42
CA ASN A 105 5.15 -15.98 -11.41
C ASN A 105 6.46 -16.55 -11.95
N THR A 106 7.24 -17.25 -11.13
CA THR A 106 8.51 -17.87 -11.50
C THR A 106 8.37 -18.97 -12.57
N ALA A 107 7.16 -19.52 -12.75
CA ALA A 107 6.82 -20.47 -13.81
C ALA A 107 6.37 -19.77 -15.12
N GLY A 108 6.34 -18.42 -15.14
CA GLY A 108 5.93 -17.63 -16.30
C GLY A 108 4.40 -17.50 -16.47
N GLN A 109 3.62 -17.83 -15.44
CA GLN A 109 2.16 -17.79 -15.48
C GLN A 109 1.63 -16.47 -14.90
N VAL A 110 0.66 -15.87 -15.58
CA VAL A 110 -0.10 -14.71 -15.11
C VAL A 110 -1.23 -15.18 -14.17
N PRO A 111 -1.60 -14.42 -13.11
CA PRO A 111 -2.69 -14.80 -12.22
C PRO A 111 -3.99 -15.05 -12.99
N ASN A 112 -4.67 -16.16 -12.65
CA ASN A 112 -5.91 -16.56 -13.29
C ASN A 112 -6.95 -17.04 -12.27
N PRO A 113 -7.41 -16.18 -11.34
CA PRO A 113 -8.22 -16.57 -10.19
C PRO A 113 -9.63 -17.09 -10.55
N LEU A 114 -10.01 -16.98 -11.83
CA LEU A 114 -11.22 -17.63 -12.36
C LEU A 114 -10.96 -19.00 -13.00
N SER A 115 -9.72 -19.49 -12.99
CA SER A 115 -9.29 -20.72 -13.67
C SER A 115 -9.77 -20.74 -15.14
N ASN A 116 -9.65 -19.60 -15.83
CA ASN A 116 -10.12 -19.46 -17.21
C ASN A 116 -9.27 -20.34 -18.14
N PRO A 117 -9.86 -21.32 -18.86
CA PRO A 117 -9.11 -22.20 -19.77
C PRO A 117 -8.41 -21.46 -20.93
N ALA A 118 -8.89 -20.26 -21.29
CA ALA A 118 -8.21 -19.41 -22.28
C ALA A 118 -6.97 -18.70 -21.73
N GLY A 119 -6.72 -18.81 -20.41
CA GLY A 119 -5.68 -18.08 -19.71
C GLY A 119 -5.99 -16.60 -19.52
N THR A 120 -5.04 -15.89 -18.95
CA THR A 120 -5.00 -14.45 -18.72
C THR A 120 -3.71 -13.88 -19.25
N GLU A 121 -3.60 -12.56 -19.38
CA GLU A 121 -2.36 -11.89 -19.78
C GLU A 121 -2.16 -10.58 -19.03
N GLN A 122 -0.90 -10.19 -18.86
CA GLN A 122 -0.54 -8.82 -18.52
C GLN A 122 -0.17 -8.11 -19.83
N ALA A 123 -0.91 -7.04 -20.14
CA ALA A 123 -0.72 -6.34 -21.41
C ALA A 123 -0.89 -4.83 -21.30
N VAL A 124 -0.22 -4.11 -22.20
CA VAL A 124 -0.39 -2.67 -22.40
C VAL A 124 -1.58 -2.42 -23.31
N TRP A 125 -2.44 -1.51 -22.88
CA TRP A 125 -3.67 -1.13 -23.58
C TRP A 125 -3.78 0.39 -23.74
N THR A 126 -4.61 0.80 -24.66
CA THR A 126 -4.99 2.21 -24.85
C THR A 126 -6.50 2.35 -24.88
N VAL A 127 -7.00 3.48 -24.39
CA VAL A 127 -8.39 3.89 -24.52
C VAL A 127 -8.48 5.38 -24.82
N ALA A 128 -9.40 5.76 -25.72
CA ALA A 128 -9.61 7.16 -26.04
C ALA A 128 -10.22 7.92 -24.86
N TRP A 129 -9.86 9.17 -24.66
CA TRP A 129 -10.49 10.08 -23.70
C TRP A 129 -12.02 10.10 -23.80
N SER A 130 -12.54 10.07 -25.02
CA SER A 130 -14.01 10.01 -25.27
C SER A 130 -14.65 8.70 -24.80
N GLY A 131 -13.85 7.68 -24.48
CA GLY A 131 -14.30 6.29 -24.26
C GLY A 131 -14.36 5.51 -25.56
N GLY A 132 -14.89 4.30 -25.50
CA GLY A 132 -14.97 3.33 -26.60
C GLY A 132 -14.31 2.01 -26.25
N GLU A 133 -14.10 1.16 -27.26
CA GLU A 133 -13.43 -0.11 -27.05
C GLU A 133 -11.92 0.09 -26.81
N PRO A 134 -11.38 -0.43 -25.71
CA PRO A 134 -9.95 -0.42 -25.47
C PRO A 134 -9.19 -1.19 -26.56
N LYS A 135 -8.01 -0.71 -26.92
CA LYS A 135 -7.14 -1.36 -27.89
C LYS A 135 -5.93 -1.96 -27.19
N ARG A 136 -5.70 -3.25 -27.41
CA ARG A 136 -4.51 -3.93 -26.95
C ARG A 136 -3.32 -3.50 -27.81
N VAL A 137 -2.24 -3.06 -27.16
CA VAL A 137 -0.97 -2.74 -27.82
C VAL A 137 -0.12 -4.01 -27.94
N ASP A 138 0.31 -4.56 -26.81
CA ASP A 138 1.10 -5.80 -26.73
C ASP A 138 1.07 -6.36 -25.30
N ALA A 139 1.57 -7.59 -25.10
CA ALA A 139 1.91 -8.08 -23.77
C ALA A 139 3.04 -7.22 -23.18
N GLY A 140 2.99 -6.95 -21.89
CA GLY A 140 4.01 -6.15 -21.20
C GLY A 140 3.45 -5.27 -20.08
N HIS A 141 4.37 -4.50 -19.45
CA HIS A 141 4.10 -3.67 -18.28
C HIS A 141 4.95 -2.39 -18.28
N SER A 142 4.77 -1.53 -17.28
CA SER A 142 5.53 -0.29 -17.06
C SER A 142 5.60 0.59 -18.33
N PRO A 143 4.45 0.97 -18.94
CA PRO A 143 4.47 1.81 -20.13
C PRO A 143 4.85 3.24 -19.81
N ASP A 144 5.69 3.86 -20.65
CA ASP A 144 5.87 5.31 -20.74
C ASP A 144 5.58 5.80 -22.16
N ILE A 145 4.97 6.97 -22.30
CA ILE A 145 4.57 7.51 -23.58
C ILE A 145 5.34 8.79 -23.92
N SER A 146 5.98 8.79 -25.08
CA SER A 146 6.72 9.96 -25.56
C SER A 146 5.80 11.09 -26.01
N SER A 147 6.37 12.30 -26.06
CA SER A 147 5.72 13.48 -26.69
C SER A 147 5.43 13.29 -28.19
N ARG A 148 6.04 12.28 -28.83
CA ARG A 148 5.87 11.93 -30.25
C ARG A 148 4.87 10.78 -30.48
N GLY A 149 4.16 10.30 -29.42
CA GLY A 149 3.18 9.25 -29.56
C GLY A 149 3.81 7.85 -29.75
N ILE A 150 4.94 7.58 -29.13
CA ILE A 150 5.56 6.26 -29.06
C ILE A 150 5.45 5.76 -27.62
N ILE A 151 4.90 4.57 -27.43
CA ILE A 151 4.82 3.88 -26.14
C ILE A 151 6.08 3.01 -26.02
N ALA A 152 6.85 3.19 -24.95
CA ALA A 152 7.88 2.25 -24.52
C ALA A 152 7.32 1.41 -23.36
N TYR A 153 7.67 0.13 -23.28
CA TYR A 153 7.21 -0.76 -22.22
C TYR A 153 8.19 -1.93 -22.03
N ALA A 154 8.15 -2.56 -20.87
CA ALA A 154 8.90 -3.76 -20.58
C ALA A 154 8.10 -5.01 -20.97
N LYS A 155 8.75 -5.97 -21.60
CA LYS A 155 8.18 -7.26 -21.99
C LYS A 155 9.28 -8.33 -22.02
N ASP A 156 9.05 -9.42 -21.29
CA ASP A 156 9.98 -10.56 -21.22
C ASP A 156 11.43 -10.13 -20.88
N GLY A 157 11.57 -9.16 -19.96
CA GLY A 157 12.85 -8.62 -19.53
C GLY A 157 13.56 -7.73 -20.56
N GLN A 158 12.84 -7.18 -21.52
CA GLN A 158 13.40 -6.31 -22.55
C GLN A 158 12.51 -5.08 -22.80
N ILE A 159 13.13 -4.01 -23.30
CA ILE A 159 12.37 -2.80 -23.70
C ILE A 159 11.85 -2.96 -25.13
N TRP A 160 10.57 -2.71 -25.28
CA TRP A 160 9.84 -2.68 -26.54
C TRP A 160 9.24 -1.29 -26.78
N ILE A 161 9.03 -0.95 -28.04
CA ILE A 161 8.29 0.26 -28.44
C ILE A 161 7.17 -0.06 -29.40
N ALA A 162 6.11 0.73 -29.33
CA ALA A 162 5.00 0.69 -30.28
C ALA A 162 4.45 2.10 -30.55
N PRO A 163 4.05 2.44 -31.79
CA PRO A 163 3.37 3.69 -32.04
C PRO A 163 1.95 3.67 -31.44
N LEU A 164 1.52 4.79 -30.87
CA LEU A 164 0.23 4.94 -30.22
C LEU A 164 -0.96 4.70 -31.17
N ASP A 165 -0.80 5.06 -32.44
CA ASP A 165 -1.83 4.91 -33.47
C ASP A 165 -1.92 3.45 -34.01
N GLY A 166 -0.97 2.59 -33.66
CA GLY A 166 -0.90 1.20 -34.14
C GLY A 166 -0.49 1.07 -35.60
N ALA A 167 0.13 2.12 -36.21
CA ALA A 167 0.54 2.12 -37.60
C ALA A 167 1.61 1.05 -37.92
N GLU A 168 2.43 0.73 -36.93
CA GLU A 168 3.49 -0.29 -37.04
C GLU A 168 3.37 -1.33 -35.93
N LYS A 169 3.94 -2.51 -36.14
CA LYS A 169 4.01 -3.55 -35.11
C LYS A 169 5.02 -3.17 -34.03
N PRO A 170 4.81 -3.64 -32.80
CA PRO A 170 5.78 -3.49 -31.71
C PRO A 170 7.17 -3.98 -32.09
N GLN A 171 8.20 -3.24 -31.69
CA GLN A 171 9.61 -3.51 -31.97
C GLN A 171 10.39 -3.62 -30.66
N GLN A 172 11.23 -4.65 -30.56
CA GLN A 172 12.18 -4.79 -29.45
C GLN A 172 13.38 -3.86 -29.68
N LEU A 173 13.77 -3.08 -28.68
CA LEU A 173 14.88 -2.14 -28.75
C LEU A 173 16.19 -2.72 -28.22
N VAL A 174 16.13 -3.48 -27.13
CA VAL A 174 17.32 -4.03 -26.47
C VAL A 174 17.17 -5.54 -26.37
N VAL A 175 18.26 -6.25 -26.53
CA VAL A 175 18.26 -7.72 -26.63
C VAL A 175 19.16 -8.38 -25.59
N ARG A 176 19.59 -7.67 -24.55
CA ARG A 176 20.52 -8.20 -23.55
C ARG A 176 20.34 -7.59 -22.17
N GLY A 177 20.36 -8.41 -21.13
CA GLY A 177 20.11 -8.06 -19.74
C GLY A 177 18.64 -8.20 -19.39
N GLN A 178 18.27 -7.73 -18.22
CA GLN A 178 16.87 -7.44 -17.88
C GLN A 178 16.71 -5.92 -17.92
N ASP A 179 15.99 -5.43 -18.93
CA ASP A 179 15.82 -4.02 -19.20
C ASP A 179 14.41 -3.61 -18.77
N LEU A 180 14.31 -2.61 -17.91
CA LEU A 180 13.07 -2.18 -17.27
C LEU A 180 13.07 -0.67 -17.04
N ASP A 181 11.95 -0.17 -16.55
CA ASP A 181 11.75 1.22 -16.14
C ASP A 181 12.06 2.23 -17.27
N PRO A 182 11.38 2.14 -18.42
CA PRO A 182 11.64 3.03 -19.55
C PRO A 182 11.08 4.43 -19.30
N HIS A 183 11.90 5.47 -19.55
CA HIS A 183 11.54 6.89 -19.41
C HIS A 183 11.95 7.70 -20.62
N TRP A 184 10.97 8.28 -21.33
CA TRP A 184 11.22 9.15 -22.46
C TRP A 184 11.80 10.52 -22.06
N SER A 185 12.76 11.02 -22.85
CA SER A 185 13.15 12.41 -22.77
C SER A 185 11.95 13.34 -23.07
N PRO A 186 11.90 14.57 -22.52
CA PRO A 186 10.78 15.49 -22.74
C PRO A 186 10.42 15.74 -24.21
N ASP A 187 11.41 15.74 -25.11
CA ASP A 187 11.23 15.89 -26.55
C ASP A 187 10.94 14.59 -27.30
N GLY A 188 10.95 13.44 -26.60
CA GLY A 188 10.73 12.10 -27.17
C GLY A 188 11.81 11.63 -28.15
N SER A 189 13.00 12.24 -28.12
CA SER A 189 14.12 11.84 -29.01
C SER A 189 14.96 10.70 -28.45
N ARG A 190 14.92 10.50 -27.12
CA ARG A 190 15.70 9.47 -26.42
C ARG A 190 14.87 8.76 -25.36
N LEU A 191 15.26 7.54 -25.05
CA LEU A 191 14.66 6.73 -24.01
C LEU A 191 15.73 6.28 -23.01
N ALA A 192 15.59 6.65 -21.73
CA ALA A 192 16.38 6.09 -20.66
C ALA A 192 15.72 4.84 -20.11
N PHE A 193 16.51 3.88 -19.62
CA PHE A 193 16.02 2.65 -18.99
C PHE A 193 17.08 2.08 -18.04
N VAL A 194 16.66 1.22 -17.12
CA VAL A 194 17.56 0.45 -16.25
C VAL A 194 17.87 -0.88 -16.92
N SER A 195 19.14 -1.25 -17.01
CA SER A 195 19.59 -2.55 -17.55
C SER A 195 20.26 -3.36 -16.45
N GLU A 196 19.50 -4.28 -15.84
CA GLU A 196 19.96 -5.15 -14.77
C GLU A 196 20.80 -6.32 -15.32
N ARG A 197 21.87 -6.68 -14.59
CA ARG A 197 22.91 -7.66 -15.01
C ARG A 197 23.25 -8.65 -13.88
N ASN A 198 22.28 -9.16 -13.15
CA ASN A 198 22.35 -10.05 -11.98
C ASN A 198 22.90 -9.37 -10.71
N ASP A 199 24.12 -8.82 -10.73
CA ASP A 199 24.85 -8.28 -9.58
C ASP A 199 25.17 -6.79 -9.69
N HIS A 200 24.85 -6.18 -10.82
CA HIS A 200 24.99 -4.74 -11.09
C HIS A 200 23.92 -4.27 -12.07
N ALA A 201 23.78 -2.95 -12.22
CA ALA A 201 22.85 -2.36 -13.17
C ALA A 201 23.44 -1.11 -13.83
N PHE A 202 22.99 -0.80 -15.05
CA PHE A 202 23.40 0.39 -15.80
C PHE A 202 22.19 1.23 -16.20
N ILE A 203 22.41 2.54 -16.36
CA ILE A 203 21.47 3.38 -17.11
C ILE A 203 21.81 3.29 -18.59
N GLY A 204 20.89 2.75 -19.39
CA GLY A 204 20.94 2.76 -20.85
C GLY A 204 20.17 3.95 -21.42
N VAL A 205 20.67 4.52 -22.51
CA VAL A 205 20.00 5.58 -23.28
C VAL A 205 19.92 5.15 -24.73
N TYR A 206 18.71 4.94 -25.21
CA TYR A 206 18.44 4.67 -26.63
C TYR A 206 18.20 5.99 -27.38
N ASP A 207 18.92 6.22 -28.45
CA ASP A 207 18.69 7.35 -29.37
C ASP A 207 17.83 6.88 -30.56
N VAL A 208 16.66 7.51 -30.73
CA VAL A 208 15.65 7.12 -31.72
C VAL A 208 16.16 7.33 -33.15
N ALA A 209 16.89 8.41 -33.40
CA ALA A 209 17.37 8.75 -34.71
C ALA A 209 18.57 7.89 -35.12
N ALA A 210 19.52 7.70 -34.23
CA ALA A 210 20.70 6.89 -34.44
C ALA A 210 20.43 5.38 -34.34
N LYS A 211 19.35 4.97 -33.69
CA LYS A 211 18.98 3.58 -33.35
C LYS A 211 20.10 2.84 -32.62
N THR A 212 20.71 3.53 -31.65
CA THR A 212 21.82 3.00 -30.85
C THR A 212 21.52 3.13 -29.37
N VAL A 213 22.05 2.22 -28.55
CA VAL A 213 22.07 2.31 -27.11
C VAL A 213 23.44 2.76 -26.63
N GLN A 214 23.49 3.72 -25.73
CA GLN A 214 24.66 4.14 -24.99
C GLN A 214 24.45 3.90 -23.51
N PHE A 215 25.39 3.24 -22.83
CA PHE A 215 25.39 3.12 -21.39
C PHE A 215 26.10 4.30 -20.76
N VAL A 216 25.51 4.85 -19.71
CA VAL A 216 25.98 6.05 -19.02
C VAL A 216 26.98 5.65 -17.95
N ALA A 217 28.23 6.14 -18.06
CA ALA A 217 29.31 5.95 -17.09
C ALA A 217 29.30 4.56 -16.38
N PRO A 218 29.34 3.45 -17.14
CA PRO A 218 29.16 2.12 -16.60
C PRO A 218 30.22 1.78 -15.55
N SER A 219 29.83 1.14 -14.46
CA SER A 219 30.69 0.74 -13.34
C SER A 219 30.31 -0.68 -12.87
N VAL A 220 30.93 -1.12 -11.79
CA VAL A 220 30.57 -2.37 -11.09
C VAL A 220 29.38 -2.20 -10.15
N ASP A 221 28.91 -0.97 -9.97
CA ASP A 221 27.84 -0.61 -9.04
C ASP A 221 26.47 -0.82 -9.66
N SER A 222 25.42 -0.60 -8.88
CA SER A 222 24.03 -0.71 -9.32
C SER A 222 23.43 0.67 -9.52
N ASP A 223 23.09 1.02 -10.76
CA ASP A 223 22.44 2.26 -11.15
C ASP A 223 20.93 2.09 -11.28
N GLY A 224 20.15 3.07 -10.82
CA GLY A 224 18.68 3.06 -10.89
C GLY A 224 18.07 4.46 -10.89
N ASP A 225 16.74 4.51 -10.91
CA ASP A 225 15.94 5.73 -10.82
C ASP A 225 16.35 6.84 -11.82
N PRO A 226 16.42 6.59 -13.13
CA PRO A 226 16.81 7.60 -14.09
C PRO A 226 15.75 8.70 -14.23
N ALA A 227 16.14 9.94 -14.07
CA ALA A 227 15.28 11.11 -14.22
C ALA A 227 15.83 12.11 -15.24
N TRP A 228 15.05 12.43 -16.26
CA TRP A 228 15.42 13.41 -17.28
C TRP A 228 15.33 14.84 -16.79
N SER A 229 16.33 15.66 -17.14
CA SER A 229 16.24 17.12 -17.00
C SER A 229 15.11 17.68 -17.87
N LEU A 230 14.56 18.82 -17.46
CA LEU A 230 13.44 19.46 -18.18
C LEU A 230 13.76 19.82 -19.63
N ASP A 231 15.03 20.06 -19.95
CA ASP A 231 15.54 20.33 -21.29
C ASP A 231 15.97 19.08 -22.08
N GLY A 232 15.87 17.87 -21.46
CA GLY A 232 16.24 16.60 -22.08
C GLY A 232 17.73 16.40 -22.34
N ARG A 233 18.60 17.24 -21.78
CA ARG A 233 20.07 17.14 -22.03
C ARG A 233 20.81 16.31 -21.01
N ARG A 234 20.25 16.14 -19.81
CA ARG A 234 20.88 15.46 -18.68
C ARG A 234 19.97 14.40 -18.11
N ILE A 235 20.59 13.43 -17.44
CA ILE A 235 19.91 12.41 -16.66
C ILE A 235 20.51 12.43 -15.26
N ALA A 236 19.67 12.59 -14.23
CA ALA A 236 20.05 12.30 -12.87
C ALA A 236 19.72 10.82 -12.60
N PHE A 237 20.54 10.15 -11.81
CA PHE A 237 20.31 8.76 -11.43
C PHE A 237 20.95 8.46 -10.08
N VAL A 238 20.52 7.39 -9.46
CA VAL A 238 21.06 6.90 -8.20
C VAL A 238 22.05 5.79 -8.46
N ARG A 239 23.20 5.82 -7.78
CA ARG A 239 24.20 4.75 -7.78
C ARG A 239 24.37 4.18 -6.39
N ARG A 240 24.23 2.88 -6.27
CA ARG A 240 24.49 2.12 -5.05
C ARG A 240 25.77 1.30 -5.23
N PRO A 241 26.68 1.30 -4.25
CA PRO A 241 27.89 0.49 -4.32
C PRO A 241 27.57 -0.99 -4.50
N ALA A 242 28.43 -1.69 -5.24
CA ALA A 242 28.32 -3.14 -5.40
C ALA A 242 28.38 -3.85 -4.03
N GLU A 243 27.55 -4.84 -3.84
CA GLU A 243 27.53 -5.70 -2.66
C GLU A 243 28.21 -7.04 -2.95
N ALA A 244 28.79 -7.65 -1.91
CA ALA A 244 29.32 -8.99 -2.03
C ALA A 244 28.20 -9.99 -2.34
N ARG A 245 28.49 -11.01 -3.17
CA ARG A 245 27.51 -11.98 -3.65
C ARG A 245 26.78 -12.75 -2.52
N ASP A 246 27.40 -12.85 -1.36
CA ASP A 246 26.89 -13.52 -0.16
C ASP A 246 26.33 -12.52 0.88
N ALA A 247 26.16 -11.24 0.50
CA ALA A 247 25.54 -10.26 1.38
C ALA A 247 24.09 -10.66 1.71
N PRO A 248 23.65 -10.49 2.97
CA PRO A 248 22.24 -10.71 3.34
C PRO A 248 21.33 -9.72 2.63
N HIS A 249 20.15 -10.17 2.23
CA HIS A 249 19.12 -9.37 1.55
C HIS A 249 17.84 -9.24 2.39
N GLY A 250 17.01 -8.26 2.07
CA GLY A 250 15.67 -8.08 2.62
C GLY A 250 15.65 -8.00 4.15
N TYR A 251 14.81 -8.79 4.79
CA TYR A 251 14.66 -8.82 6.26
C TYR A 251 15.88 -9.36 7.01
N PHE A 252 16.86 -9.93 6.32
CA PHE A 252 18.10 -10.43 6.91
C PHE A 252 19.24 -9.39 6.92
N ILE A 253 19.02 -8.22 6.30
CA ILE A 253 19.97 -7.10 6.41
C ILE A 253 20.00 -6.62 7.86
N ALA A 254 21.22 -6.45 8.39
CA ALA A 254 21.39 -5.90 9.73
C ALA A 254 21.05 -4.39 9.70
N PRO A 255 20.12 -3.90 10.55
CA PRO A 255 19.66 -2.51 10.48
C PRO A 255 20.73 -1.49 10.88
N ASP A 256 21.79 -1.93 11.53
CA ASP A 256 22.98 -1.14 11.93
C ASP A 256 24.09 -1.10 10.87
N LYS A 257 23.95 -1.90 9.77
CA LYS A 257 24.90 -1.87 8.67
C LYS A 257 24.56 -0.72 7.71
N PRO A 258 25.50 0.19 7.41
CA PRO A 258 25.28 1.25 6.42
C PRO A 258 25.16 0.70 4.99
N HIS A 259 24.21 1.25 4.23
CA HIS A 259 24.06 1.02 2.79
C HIS A 259 24.06 2.37 2.06
N PRO A 260 25.23 3.04 1.96
CA PRO A 260 25.33 4.37 1.36
C PRO A 260 24.97 4.36 -0.12
N TRP A 261 24.58 5.51 -0.64
CA TRP A 261 24.19 5.71 -2.03
C TRP A 261 24.60 7.10 -2.51
N ALA A 262 24.61 7.31 -3.81
CA ALA A 262 25.05 8.56 -4.41
C ALA A 262 24.09 9.02 -5.52
N VAL A 263 24.01 10.34 -5.71
CA VAL A 263 23.31 10.98 -6.84
C VAL A 263 24.34 11.39 -7.88
N TRP A 264 24.12 10.93 -9.10
CA TRP A 264 24.95 11.21 -10.26
C TRP A 264 24.15 12.00 -11.30
N VAL A 265 24.84 12.86 -12.04
CA VAL A 265 24.28 13.59 -13.20
C VAL A 265 25.13 13.34 -14.42
N ALA A 266 24.48 12.89 -15.48
CA ALA A 266 25.06 12.56 -16.76
C ALA A 266 24.70 13.57 -17.85
N ASP A 267 25.62 13.79 -18.80
CA ASP A 267 25.29 14.30 -20.12
C ASP A 267 24.73 13.18 -20.97
N ALA A 268 23.48 13.29 -21.40
CA ALA A 268 22.77 12.24 -22.09
C ALA A 268 23.28 11.96 -23.50
N ALA A 269 24.03 12.90 -24.11
CA ALA A 269 24.64 12.73 -25.44
C ALA A 269 26.06 12.16 -25.36
N ALA A 270 26.85 12.60 -24.39
CA ALA A 270 28.22 12.16 -24.21
C ALA A 270 28.34 10.84 -23.43
N GLY A 271 27.32 10.48 -22.64
CA GLY A 271 27.36 9.30 -21.75
C GLY A 271 28.31 9.44 -20.56
N THR A 272 28.89 10.62 -20.36
CA THR A 272 29.75 10.91 -19.19
C THR A 272 28.91 11.38 -18.02
N ALA A 273 29.28 11.00 -16.80
CA ALA A 273 28.57 11.41 -15.60
C ALA A 273 29.55 11.86 -14.50
N LYS A 274 29.03 12.65 -13.56
CA LYS A 274 29.72 13.02 -12.34
C LYS A 274 28.84 12.76 -11.12
N GLU A 275 29.45 12.34 -10.03
CA GLU A 275 28.81 12.38 -8.72
C GLU A 275 28.61 13.83 -8.29
N ILE A 276 27.43 14.15 -7.79
CA ILE A 276 27.12 15.48 -7.27
C ILE A 276 26.84 15.46 -5.76
N TRP A 277 26.51 14.28 -5.22
CA TRP A 277 26.30 14.08 -3.79
C TRP A 277 26.32 12.60 -3.44
N HIS A 278 26.71 12.27 -2.21
CA HIS A 278 26.55 10.94 -1.64
C HIS A 278 26.04 11.03 -0.20
N SER A 279 25.33 10.02 0.25
CA SER A 279 24.85 9.90 1.61
C SER A 279 25.99 9.59 2.61
N THR A 280 25.76 9.83 3.88
CA THR A 280 26.70 9.45 4.93
C THR A 280 26.81 7.93 5.06
N ALA A 281 28.03 7.44 5.38
CA ALA A 281 28.25 6.02 5.66
C ALA A 281 27.78 5.65 7.09
N THR A 282 26.52 5.93 7.39
CA THR A 282 25.84 5.64 8.66
C THR A 282 24.56 4.86 8.37
N PRO A 283 23.98 4.16 9.34
CA PRO A 283 22.67 3.52 9.16
C PRO A 283 21.57 4.49 8.68
N GLN A 284 21.59 5.74 9.15
CA GLN A 284 20.63 6.78 8.74
C GLN A 284 20.86 7.24 7.29
N GLY A 285 22.13 7.27 6.84
CA GLY A 285 22.49 7.58 5.45
C GLY A 285 22.29 6.42 4.48
N SER A 286 21.75 5.28 4.92
CA SER A 286 21.43 4.16 4.04
C SER A 286 20.37 4.54 3.00
N PHE A 287 20.40 3.84 1.87
CA PHE A 287 19.37 3.96 0.84
C PHE A 287 17.97 3.93 1.49
N PRO A 288 17.11 4.93 1.24
CA PRO A 288 15.84 5.05 1.93
C PRO A 288 14.88 3.95 1.51
N TYR A 289 14.03 3.55 2.43
CA TYR A 289 12.90 2.71 2.12
C TYR A 289 11.81 3.55 1.44
N MET A 290 11.51 3.22 0.19
CA MET A 290 10.35 3.79 -0.50
C MET A 290 9.22 2.77 -0.41
N ALA A 291 8.10 3.12 0.24
CA ALA A 291 6.94 2.24 0.28
C ALA A 291 6.41 1.97 -1.15
N GLU A 292 5.90 0.79 -1.42
CA GLU A 292 5.45 0.36 -2.76
C GLU A 292 4.43 1.32 -3.39
N ASP A 293 3.62 1.98 -2.55
CA ASP A 293 2.62 2.96 -2.99
C ASP A 293 3.12 4.41 -2.91
N THR A 294 4.43 4.66 -2.76
CA THR A 294 4.96 6.02 -2.79
C THR A 294 4.93 6.56 -4.22
N GLY A 295 4.14 7.58 -4.44
CA GLY A 295 4.22 8.38 -5.67
C GLY A 295 5.38 9.38 -5.59
N GLY A 296 5.93 9.77 -6.75
CA GLY A 296 6.95 10.80 -6.86
C GLY A 296 8.38 10.26 -7.04
N GLY A 297 8.65 9.00 -6.73
CA GLY A 297 9.98 8.37 -6.89
C GLY A 297 11.04 8.92 -5.94
N LEU A 298 12.28 8.41 -6.08
CA LEU A 298 13.40 8.79 -5.21
C LEU A 298 14.07 10.10 -5.60
N ILE A 299 14.12 10.40 -6.90
CA ILE A 299 14.79 11.57 -7.47
C ILE A 299 13.98 12.18 -8.60
N ASN A 300 13.83 13.49 -8.61
CA ASN A 300 13.15 14.21 -9.69
C ASN A 300 13.78 15.59 -9.96
N TRP A 301 13.71 15.99 -11.23
CA TRP A 301 14.10 17.34 -11.63
C TRP A 301 13.02 18.36 -11.28
N ALA A 302 13.44 19.44 -10.66
CA ALA A 302 12.66 20.64 -10.37
C ALA A 302 13.09 21.81 -11.26
N ALA A 303 12.43 22.94 -11.16
CA ALA A 303 12.85 24.18 -11.80
C ALA A 303 14.26 24.61 -11.34
N ASN A 304 14.86 25.55 -12.06
CA ASN A 304 16.16 26.16 -11.71
C ASN A 304 17.35 25.17 -11.63
N ASN A 305 17.32 24.09 -12.39
CA ASN A 305 18.35 23.04 -12.35
C ASN A 305 18.58 22.46 -10.95
N GLN A 306 17.52 22.27 -10.20
CA GLN A 306 17.54 21.58 -8.93
C GLN A 306 16.97 20.16 -9.08
N LEU A 307 17.44 19.29 -8.21
CA LEU A 307 16.84 17.98 -7.97
C LEU A 307 16.12 18.00 -6.63
N VAL A 308 15.04 17.26 -6.54
CA VAL A 308 14.41 16.91 -5.26
C VAL A 308 14.64 15.42 -5.04
N ILE A 309 15.20 15.08 -3.89
CA ILE A 309 15.50 13.70 -3.50
C ILE A 309 14.78 13.36 -2.20
N ALA A 310 14.36 12.09 -2.06
CA ALA A 310 13.90 11.56 -0.80
C ALA A 310 15.09 10.96 -0.03
N SER A 311 15.20 11.25 1.28
CA SER A 311 16.27 10.73 2.14
C SER A 311 15.81 10.61 3.60
N GLU A 312 16.45 9.72 4.35
CA GLU A 312 16.18 9.46 5.76
C GLU A 312 17.37 9.83 6.67
N GLU A 313 18.32 10.65 6.21
CA GLU A 313 19.56 10.96 6.95
C GLU A 313 19.32 11.56 8.33
N ASP A 314 18.20 12.22 8.57
CA ASP A 314 17.82 12.76 9.88
C ASP A 314 16.92 11.80 10.71
N GLY A 315 16.71 10.57 10.22
CA GLY A 315 15.89 9.53 10.86
C GLY A 315 14.42 9.52 10.45
N TRP A 316 14.02 10.40 9.53
CA TRP A 316 12.67 10.49 8.98
C TRP A 316 12.72 10.57 7.45
N GLN A 317 11.71 10.07 6.78
CA GLN A 317 11.63 10.19 5.32
C GLN A 317 11.21 11.59 4.92
N HIS A 318 12.16 12.37 4.44
CA HIS A 318 11.98 13.76 4.04
C HIS A 318 12.38 14.02 2.59
N LEU A 319 11.94 15.17 2.06
CA LEU A 319 12.37 15.70 0.77
C LEU A 319 13.48 16.73 0.97
N TYR A 320 14.47 16.66 0.09
CA TYR A 320 15.61 17.57 0.08
C TYR A 320 15.82 18.15 -1.32
N ALA A 321 16.15 19.44 -1.40
CA ALA A 321 16.61 20.07 -2.64
C ALA A 321 18.13 19.95 -2.78
N LEU A 322 18.60 19.51 -3.95
CA LEU A 322 20.01 19.33 -4.29
C LEU A 322 20.33 20.09 -5.58
N SER A 323 21.36 20.94 -5.56
CA SER A 323 21.88 21.56 -6.77
C SER A 323 22.59 20.54 -7.66
N ILE A 324 22.40 20.64 -8.99
CA ILE A 324 23.17 19.82 -9.95
C ILE A 324 24.68 20.12 -9.95
N ASP A 325 25.09 21.23 -9.37
CA ASP A 325 26.49 21.58 -9.18
C ASP A 325 27.10 20.88 -7.95
N GLY A 326 26.25 20.21 -7.16
CA GLY A 326 26.60 19.55 -5.91
C GLY A 326 26.42 20.44 -4.69
N GLY A 327 26.88 19.94 -3.53
CA GLY A 327 26.79 20.66 -2.26
C GLY A 327 25.91 19.92 -1.24
N VAL A 328 25.60 20.61 -0.14
CA VAL A 328 24.77 20.04 0.93
C VAL A 328 23.28 20.14 0.54
N PRO A 329 22.55 19.03 0.54
CA PRO A 329 21.11 19.06 0.28
C PRO A 329 20.38 19.91 1.31
N LYS A 330 19.42 20.73 0.87
CA LYS A 330 18.56 21.54 1.74
C LYS A 330 17.33 20.74 2.11
N LEU A 331 17.10 20.54 3.41
CA LEU A 331 15.86 19.93 3.92
C LEU A 331 14.65 20.82 3.61
N LEU A 332 13.64 20.25 2.95
CA LEU A 332 12.41 20.95 2.53
C LEU A 332 11.23 20.68 3.48
N THR A 333 11.17 19.51 4.09
CA THR A 333 10.01 19.02 4.86
C THR A 333 10.41 18.63 6.28
N PRO A 334 10.90 19.58 7.12
CA PRO A 334 11.42 19.29 8.46
C PRO A 334 10.31 18.85 9.42
N GLY A 335 10.65 18.01 10.40
CA GLY A 335 9.78 17.60 11.49
C GLY A 335 10.00 16.14 11.89
N ASN A 336 9.37 15.71 13.00
CA ASN A 336 9.35 14.30 13.39
C ASN A 336 8.16 13.61 12.68
N CYS A 337 8.26 13.47 11.38
CA CYS A 337 7.19 12.99 10.51
C CYS A 337 7.74 12.51 9.16
N GLU A 338 6.95 11.80 8.40
CA GLU A 338 7.35 11.19 7.13
C GLU A 338 6.55 11.77 5.96
N VAL A 339 7.21 11.95 4.82
CA VAL A 339 6.59 12.19 3.51
C VAL A 339 6.46 10.84 2.81
N GLU A 340 5.29 10.55 2.22
CA GLU A 340 5.09 9.29 1.50
C GLU A 340 4.90 9.49 0.00
N GLN A 341 3.98 10.36 -0.40
CA GLN A 341 3.65 10.58 -1.81
C GLN A 341 3.79 12.05 -2.16
N TRP A 342 4.38 12.33 -3.29
CA TRP A 342 4.66 13.70 -3.69
C TRP A 342 4.63 13.90 -5.21
N SER A 343 4.34 15.10 -5.63
CA SER A 343 4.33 15.54 -7.02
C SER A 343 4.71 17.02 -7.12
N PHE A 344 4.71 17.57 -8.32
CA PHE A 344 4.99 18.98 -8.56
C PHE A 344 3.81 19.72 -9.17
N THR A 345 3.77 21.02 -8.95
CA THR A 345 3.03 21.96 -9.82
C THR A 345 3.58 21.88 -11.25
N PRO A 346 2.79 22.28 -12.28
CA PRO A 346 3.23 22.20 -13.69
C PRO A 346 4.51 22.99 -14.00
N ASP A 347 4.78 24.08 -13.28
CA ASP A 347 5.99 24.92 -13.42
C ASP A 347 7.21 24.35 -12.66
N LYS A 348 7.04 23.23 -11.97
CA LYS A 348 8.09 22.52 -11.19
C LYS A 348 8.72 23.38 -10.07
N LYS A 349 8.00 24.39 -9.54
CA LYS A 349 8.49 25.27 -8.47
C LYS A 349 7.95 24.92 -7.10
N THR A 350 6.80 24.27 -7.01
CA THR A 350 6.19 23.87 -5.74
C THR A 350 5.97 22.37 -5.73
N ILE A 351 6.27 21.75 -4.60
CA ILE A 351 6.05 20.34 -4.31
C ILE A 351 4.74 20.21 -3.56
N LEU A 352 3.90 19.28 -3.98
CA LEU A 352 2.70 18.82 -3.31
C LEU A 352 2.99 17.46 -2.70
N PHE A 353 2.65 17.25 -1.44
CA PHE A 353 2.94 15.97 -0.79
C PHE A 353 1.94 15.65 0.32
N ASN A 354 1.88 14.40 0.73
CA ASN A 354 1.21 14.00 1.95
C ASN A 354 2.22 13.67 3.04
N SER A 355 1.83 13.92 4.27
CA SER A 355 2.65 13.66 5.44
C SER A 355 1.81 13.43 6.68
N ASN A 356 2.37 12.71 7.65
CA ASN A 356 1.83 12.55 9.00
C ASN A 356 2.33 13.62 10.00
N CYS A 357 2.91 14.70 9.51
CA CYS A 357 3.26 15.86 10.33
C CYS A 357 2.05 16.38 11.09
N ASN A 358 2.22 16.64 12.39
CA ASN A 358 1.18 17.12 13.34
C ASN A 358 0.04 16.12 13.64
N ASP A 359 -0.06 14.97 12.95
CA ASP A 359 -1.03 13.91 13.23
C ASP A 359 -0.45 12.56 12.77
N VAL A 360 0.20 11.86 13.68
CA VAL A 360 0.93 10.63 13.39
C VAL A 360 0.06 9.51 12.81
N ASP A 361 -1.24 9.51 13.12
CA ASP A 361 -2.18 8.45 12.73
C ASP A 361 -3.01 8.78 11.48
N ARG A 362 -2.72 9.91 10.81
CA ARG A 362 -3.36 10.31 9.54
C ARG A 362 -2.33 10.83 8.54
N ARG A 363 -2.79 11.14 7.34
CA ARG A 363 -2.02 11.78 6.28
C ARG A 363 -2.74 13.05 5.83
N HIS A 364 -2.03 14.16 5.83
CA HIS A 364 -2.53 15.45 5.38
C HIS A 364 -1.79 15.92 4.15
N LEU A 365 -2.43 16.76 3.34
CA LEU A 365 -1.76 17.41 2.21
C LEU A 365 -0.96 18.62 2.68
N TRP A 366 0.19 18.77 2.05
CA TRP A 366 1.13 19.85 2.27
C TRP A 366 1.65 20.38 0.95
N SER A 367 2.18 21.59 0.97
CA SER A 367 2.99 22.15 -0.12
C SER A 367 4.22 22.84 0.42
N VAL A 368 5.29 22.86 -0.38
CA VAL A 368 6.53 23.59 -0.11
C VAL A 368 7.16 24.00 -1.44
N ASP A 369 7.76 25.19 -1.49
CA ASP A 369 8.55 25.61 -2.64
C ASP A 369 9.88 24.84 -2.70
N ILE A 370 10.42 24.66 -3.90
CA ILE A 370 11.70 23.94 -4.10
C ILE A 370 12.90 24.60 -3.41
N ASN A 371 12.78 25.86 -3.00
CA ASN A 371 13.74 26.58 -2.18
C ASN A 371 13.46 26.46 -0.67
N GLY A 372 12.44 25.70 -0.26
CA GLY A 372 12.06 25.46 1.14
C GLY A 372 11.24 26.57 1.78
N ASP A 373 10.78 27.54 1.01
CA ASP A 373 9.88 28.59 1.48
C ASP A 373 8.41 28.10 1.41
N HIS A 374 7.51 28.80 2.11
CA HIS A 374 6.06 28.56 2.08
C HIS A 374 5.62 27.13 2.42
N LEU A 375 6.36 26.44 3.32
CA LEU A 375 5.89 25.14 3.84
C LEU A 375 4.54 25.30 4.53
N SER A 376 3.50 24.66 4.02
CA SER A 376 2.12 24.85 4.47
C SER A 376 1.36 23.54 4.50
N GLN A 377 0.68 23.26 5.63
CA GLN A 377 -0.35 22.24 5.72
C GLN A 377 -1.68 22.83 5.21
N TRP A 378 -2.36 22.10 4.30
CA TRP A 378 -3.55 22.63 3.65
C TRP A 378 -4.79 22.64 4.51
N GLU A 379 -4.90 21.66 5.41
CA GLU A 379 -6.04 21.55 6.31
C GLU A 379 -5.69 20.73 7.56
N LYS A 380 -6.57 20.79 8.58
CA LYS A 380 -6.45 20.07 9.86
C LYS A 380 -7.70 19.28 10.17
N LEU A 381 -8.31 18.63 9.18
CA LEU A 381 -9.51 17.81 9.37
C LEU A 381 -9.17 16.38 9.76
N ASN A 382 -10.13 15.66 10.35
CA ASN A 382 -10.05 14.23 10.65
C ASN A 382 -10.15 13.39 9.36
N SER A 383 -9.30 13.66 8.37
CA SER A 383 -9.28 13.01 7.07
C SER A 383 -7.88 12.50 6.74
N ILE A 384 -7.82 11.53 5.84
CA ILE A 384 -6.60 10.97 5.28
C ILE A 384 -6.57 11.35 3.82
N LYS A 385 -5.49 11.98 3.35
CA LYS A 385 -5.35 12.43 1.97
C LYS A 385 -4.02 11.98 1.37
N TRP A 386 -4.05 11.59 0.10
CA TRP A 386 -2.88 11.05 -0.59
C TRP A 386 -2.94 11.25 -2.10
N SER A 387 -1.84 10.94 -2.82
CA SER A 387 -1.69 11.06 -4.28
C SER A 387 -2.07 12.43 -4.83
N PRO A 388 -1.54 13.56 -4.31
CA PRO A 388 -1.86 14.87 -4.86
C PRO A 388 -1.28 15.04 -6.27
N VAL A 389 -2.10 15.53 -7.21
CA VAL A 389 -1.69 15.87 -8.59
C VAL A 389 -2.24 17.24 -8.97
N ALA A 390 -1.35 18.15 -9.37
CA ALA A 390 -1.77 19.47 -9.85
C ALA A 390 -2.37 19.37 -11.25
N LEU A 391 -3.43 20.13 -11.51
CA LEU A 391 -4.00 20.28 -12.85
C LEU A 391 -3.12 21.14 -13.76
N SER A 392 -3.30 20.99 -15.06
CA SER A 392 -2.43 21.62 -16.07
C SER A 392 -2.37 23.15 -16.00
N ASP A 393 -3.41 23.81 -15.49
CA ASP A 393 -3.42 25.27 -15.30
C ASP A 393 -2.83 25.74 -13.95
N GLY A 394 -2.43 24.79 -13.08
CA GLY A 394 -1.87 25.07 -11.76
C GLY A 394 -2.86 25.66 -10.74
N LYS A 395 -4.17 25.71 -11.04
CA LYS A 395 -5.16 26.35 -10.16
C LYS A 395 -5.88 25.38 -9.22
N ALA A 396 -5.89 24.11 -9.57
CA ALA A 396 -6.54 23.08 -8.77
C ALA A 396 -5.62 21.86 -8.60
N VAL A 397 -5.90 21.10 -7.56
CA VAL A 397 -5.22 19.84 -7.23
C VAL A 397 -6.26 18.77 -7.05
N ALA A 398 -6.10 17.66 -7.76
CA ALA A 398 -6.84 16.44 -7.50
C ALA A 398 -6.03 15.53 -6.57
N TYR A 399 -6.71 14.77 -5.74
CA TYR A 399 -6.11 13.83 -4.79
C TYR A 399 -7.11 12.76 -4.38
N LEU A 400 -6.64 11.72 -3.74
CA LEU A 400 -7.48 10.72 -3.12
C LEU A 400 -7.63 11.03 -1.63
N GLY A 401 -8.80 10.75 -1.06
CA GLY A 401 -9.03 11.04 0.35
C GLY A 401 -10.09 10.15 0.97
N SER A 402 -10.01 9.99 2.30
CA SER A 402 -10.92 9.20 3.13
C SER A 402 -11.07 9.82 4.51
N GLY A 403 -11.93 9.23 5.33
CA GLY A 403 -12.09 9.55 6.76
C GLY A 403 -12.36 8.28 7.57
N ASP A 404 -12.79 8.45 8.80
CA ASP A 404 -13.13 7.34 9.70
C ASP A 404 -14.40 6.58 9.28
N THR A 405 -15.42 7.30 8.81
CA THR A 405 -16.69 6.74 8.33
C THR A 405 -16.93 6.97 6.83
N VAL A 406 -15.98 7.62 6.14
CA VAL A 406 -16.05 7.91 4.71
C VAL A 406 -14.95 7.15 3.98
N PRO A 407 -15.29 6.21 3.10
CA PRO A 407 -14.30 5.44 2.33
C PRO A 407 -13.57 6.30 1.32
N ALA A 408 -12.48 5.75 0.75
CA ALA A 408 -11.66 6.40 -0.25
C ALA A 408 -12.48 6.96 -1.43
N THR A 409 -12.22 8.20 -1.82
CA THR A 409 -12.86 8.86 -2.96
C THR A 409 -11.88 9.83 -3.64
N PRO A 410 -11.98 10.03 -4.96
CA PRO A 410 -11.23 11.08 -5.64
C PRO A 410 -11.86 12.45 -5.34
N LEU A 411 -11.01 13.40 -4.98
CA LEU A 411 -11.36 14.74 -4.52
C LEU A 411 -10.64 15.80 -5.35
N LEU A 412 -11.20 17.00 -5.36
CA LEU A 412 -10.61 18.18 -6.01
C LEU A 412 -10.70 19.38 -5.05
N THR A 413 -9.63 20.18 -5.00
CA THR A 413 -9.61 21.46 -4.28
C THR A 413 -8.90 22.52 -5.11
N THR A 414 -9.10 23.80 -4.78
CA THR A 414 -8.38 24.90 -5.43
C THR A 414 -7.04 25.15 -4.74
N PHE A 415 -6.00 25.45 -5.52
CA PHE A 415 -4.67 25.72 -4.97
C PHE A 415 -4.60 27.03 -4.14
N ALA A 416 -5.41 28.02 -4.49
CA ALA A 416 -5.40 29.33 -3.83
C ALA A 416 -6.19 29.38 -2.51
N ASP A 417 -7.12 28.46 -2.29
CA ASP A 417 -7.95 28.41 -1.08
C ASP A 417 -8.03 26.98 -0.55
N HIS A 418 -7.03 26.63 0.25
CA HIS A 418 -6.91 25.30 0.86
C HIS A 418 -7.97 25.01 1.95
N ALA A 419 -8.71 26.03 2.38
CA ALA A 419 -9.82 25.92 3.32
C ALA A 419 -11.17 25.70 2.60
N ALA A 420 -11.18 25.71 1.26
CA ALA A 420 -12.38 25.42 0.48
C ALA A 420 -12.86 23.97 0.72
N VAL A 421 -14.16 23.78 0.64
CA VAL A 421 -14.76 22.45 0.75
C VAL A 421 -14.33 21.61 -0.45
N ASP A 422 -13.80 20.43 -0.18
CA ASP A 422 -13.38 19.49 -1.20
C ASP A 422 -14.57 19.04 -2.07
N GLN A 423 -14.40 19.06 -3.37
CA GLN A 423 -15.38 18.51 -4.31
C GLN A 423 -15.12 17.01 -4.51
N ALA A 424 -16.04 16.15 -4.03
CA ALA A 424 -16.01 14.73 -4.36
C ALA A 424 -16.36 14.54 -5.84
N LEU A 425 -15.50 13.82 -6.58
CA LEU A 425 -15.74 13.50 -8.00
C LEU A 425 -16.73 12.34 -8.16
N ILE A 426 -16.84 11.47 -7.16
CA ILE A 426 -17.79 10.36 -7.13
C ILE A 426 -18.61 10.45 -5.85
N PRO A 427 -19.94 10.41 -5.92
CA PRO A 427 -20.78 10.39 -4.73
C PRO A 427 -20.71 9.02 -4.03
N LEU A 428 -20.74 9.03 -2.70
CA LEU A 428 -20.90 7.81 -1.91
C LEU A 428 -22.26 7.16 -2.18
N SER A 429 -22.27 5.82 -2.29
CA SER A 429 -23.53 5.06 -2.44
C SER A 429 -24.45 5.28 -1.24
N ARG A 430 -25.76 5.39 -1.49
CA ARG A 430 -26.75 5.49 -0.42
C ARG A 430 -26.89 4.21 0.41
N ASP A 431 -26.48 3.08 -0.15
CA ASP A 431 -26.52 1.77 0.51
C ASP A 431 -25.31 1.52 1.40
N PHE A 432 -24.29 2.38 1.31
CA PHE A 432 -23.10 2.29 2.17
C PHE A 432 -23.47 2.69 3.61
N PRO A 433 -23.09 1.89 4.63
CA PRO A 433 -23.58 2.03 5.99
C PRO A 433 -22.84 3.11 6.82
N ALA A 434 -22.50 4.27 6.25
CA ALA A 434 -21.67 5.30 6.90
C ALA A 434 -22.13 5.67 8.31
N ASN A 435 -23.44 5.83 8.54
CA ASN A 435 -24.00 6.21 9.83
C ASN A 435 -23.91 5.12 10.91
N PHE A 436 -23.59 3.89 10.52
CA PHE A 436 -23.45 2.74 11.42
C PHE A 436 -22.00 2.47 11.80
N LEU A 437 -21.04 3.00 11.06
CA LEU A 437 -19.62 2.81 11.31
C LEU A 437 -19.20 3.51 12.62
N VAL A 438 -18.19 2.96 13.28
CA VAL A 438 -17.60 3.55 14.49
C VAL A 438 -16.40 4.41 14.13
N GLU A 439 -16.18 5.48 14.89
CA GLU A 439 -14.94 6.26 14.85
C GLU A 439 -13.91 5.55 15.73
N PRO A 440 -12.80 5.04 15.16
CA PRO A 440 -11.78 4.38 15.96
C PRO A 440 -11.04 5.38 16.85
N GLN A 441 -10.70 4.94 18.07
CA GLN A 441 -9.98 5.74 19.04
C GLN A 441 -8.48 5.43 19.00
N GLN A 442 -7.65 6.46 18.99
CA GLN A 442 -6.22 6.27 19.22
C GLN A 442 -6.00 5.74 20.65
N VAL A 443 -5.22 4.68 20.78
CA VAL A 443 -4.73 4.17 22.05
C VAL A 443 -3.23 4.02 22.02
N LYS A 444 -2.59 4.22 23.18
CA LYS A 444 -1.15 4.06 23.38
C LYS A 444 -0.90 3.23 24.62
N PHE A 445 0.08 2.34 24.54
CA PHE A 445 0.51 1.52 25.66
C PHE A 445 1.98 1.18 25.53
N LYS A 446 2.59 0.63 26.59
CA LYS A 446 3.99 0.26 26.59
C LYS A 446 4.18 -1.20 26.22
N SER A 447 5.13 -1.47 25.34
CA SER A 447 5.67 -2.80 25.10
C SER A 447 6.51 -3.30 26.29
N GLY A 448 6.91 -4.57 26.25
CA GLY A 448 7.68 -5.20 27.32
C GLY A 448 9.02 -4.53 27.62
N ASP A 449 9.62 -3.88 26.65
CA ASP A 449 10.88 -3.13 26.74
C ASP A 449 10.68 -1.61 26.96
N GLY A 450 9.42 -1.18 27.14
CA GLY A 450 9.08 0.21 27.40
C GLY A 450 8.83 1.08 26.17
N LEU A 451 8.97 0.54 24.94
CA LEU A 451 8.62 1.24 23.72
C LEU A 451 7.13 1.61 23.71
N GLU A 452 6.79 2.85 23.33
CA GLU A 452 5.40 3.26 23.14
C GLU A 452 4.87 2.69 21.83
N ILE A 453 3.75 1.98 21.93
CA ILE A 453 3.06 1.33 20.83
C ILE A 453 1.71 2.01 20.64
N HIS A 454 1.37 2.27 19.39
CA HIS A 454 0.12 2.88 18.97
C HIS A 454 -0.86 1.83 18.45
N GLY A 455 -2.14 2.11 18.60
CA GLY A 455 -3.21 1.27 18.04
C GLY A 455 -4.50 2.06 17.86
N GLN A 456 -5.40 1.47 17.09
CA GLN A 456 -6.72 2.02 16.79
C GLN A 456 -7.77 1.10 17.37
N LEU A 457 -8.56 1.60 18.31
CA LEU A 457 -9.55 0.84 19.04
C LEU A 457 -10.96 1.10 18.50
N PHE A 458 -11.59 0.08 17.95
CA PHE A 458 -12.96 0.07 17.48
C PHE A 458 -13.86 -0.45 18.58
N LEU A 459 -14.76 0.38 19.09
CA LEU A 459 -15.70 0.02 20.14
C LEU A 459 -17.11 -0.17 19.58
N PRO A 460 -17.81 -1.27 19.92
CA PRO A 460 -19.20 -1.46 19.53
C PRO A 460 -20.12 -0.34 20.01
N LYS A 461 -20.96 0.21 19.14
CA LYS A 461 -21.92 1.30 19.49
C LYS A 461 -22.96 0.90 20.54
N ASP A 462 -23.26 -0.39 20.65
CA ASP A 462 -24.27 -0.95 21.55
C ASP A 462 -23.70 -1.45 22.88
N ALA A 463 -22.42 -1.18 23.17
CA ALA A 463 -21.76 -1.58 24.41
C ALA A 463 -22.45 -0.98 25.63
N LYS A 464 -22.82 -1.84 26.61
CA LYS A 464 -23.45 -1.42 27.85
C LYS A 464 -22.41 -1.30 28.96
N PRO A 465 -22.57 -0.36 29.90
CA PRO A 465 -21.71 -0.26 31.06
C PRO A 465 -21.64 -1.59 31.85
N GLY A 466 -20.40 -2.08 32.11
CA GLY A 466 -20.16 -3.33 32.83
C GLY A 466 -20.30 -4.61 32.03
N GLU A 467 -20.67 -4.54 30.74
CA GLU A 467 -20.69 -5.68 29.85
C GLU A 467 -19.26 -6.01 29.38
N LYS A 468 -18.86 -7.27 29.52
CA LYS A 468 -17.57 -7.76 29.02
C LYS A 468 -17.73 -8.44 27.66
N ARG A 469 -17.00 -7.95 26.68
CA ARG A 469 -17.08 -8.43 25.27
C ARG A 469 -15.82 -9.14 24.85
N PRO A 470 -15.91 -10.06 23.88
CA PRO A 470 -14.72 -10.62 23.24
C PRO A 470 -13.94 -9.51 22.51
N ALA A 471 -12.62 -9.68 22.42
CA ALA A 471 -11.75 -8.71 21.78
C ALA A 471 -10.84 -9.40 20.73
N LEU A 472 -10.47 -8.64 19.71
CA LEU A 472 -9.60 -9.08 18.62
C LEU A 472 -8.47 -8.09 18.43
N VAL A 473 -7.25 -8.57 18.20
CA VAL A 473 -6.14 -7.77 17.71
C VAL A 473 -6.01 -8.02 16.22
N PHE A 474 -6.10 -6.96 15.41
CA PHE A 474 -5.74 -6.98 14.01
C PHE A 474 -4.26 -6.65 13.84
N LEU A 475 -3.55 -7.48 13.09
CA LEU A 475 -2.13 -7.39 12.80
C LEU A 475 -1.95 -7.18 11.29
N HIS A 476 -1.40 -6.01 10.91
CA HIS A 476 -1.16 -5.73 9.50
C HIS A 476 0.01 -6.54 8.93
N GLY A 477 0.06 -6.68 7.62
CA GLY A 477 1.19 -7.25 6.90
C GLY A 477 2.30 -6.23 6.61
N GLY A 478 3.22 -6.60 5.80
CA GLY A 478 4.34 -5.78 5.36
C GLY A 478 5.68 -6.26 5.91
N PRO A 479 6.23 -5.83 7.05
CA PRO A 479 5.65 -5.08 8.17
C PRO A 479 5.62 -3.56 8.00
N MET A 480 6.29 -3.01 7.00
CA MET A 480 6.47 -1.57 6.79
C MET A 480 5.17 -0.90 6.33
N ARG A 481 4.18 -0.93 7.19
CA ARG A 481 2.85 -0.33 7.03
C ARG A 481 2.45 0.37 8.32
N GLN A 482 1.43 1.23 8.24
CA GLN A 482 0.80 1.84 9.39
C GLN A 482 -0.72 1.83 9.21
N MET A 483 -1.46 1.29 10.17
CA MET A 483 -2.92 1.43 10.20
C MET A 483 -3.29 2.84 10.64
N LEU A 484 -4.25 3.45 9.95
CA LEU A 484 -4.61 4.84 10.10
C LEU A 484 -5.97 4.99 10.79
N LEU A 485 -6.22 6.13 11.44
CA LEU A 485 -7.52 6.46 12.04
C LEU A 485 -8.55 6.81 10.95
N GLY A 486 -8.82 5.86 10.06
CA GLY A 486 -9.73 5.96 8.94
C GLY A 486 -9.43 4.92 7.86
N TRP A 487 -10.20 4.98 6.77
CA TRP A 487 -10.03 4.08 5.62
C TRP A 487 -8.66 4.26 5.00
N HIS A 488 -7.95 3.13 4.86
CA HIS A 488 -6.56 3.13 4.41
C HIS A 488 -6.43 3.41 2.90
N TYR A 489 -5.30 3.98 2.49
CA TYR A 489 -4.98 4.29 1.10
C TYR A 489 -4.57 3.06 0.26
N MET A 490 -4.27 1.91 0.87
CA MET A 490 -4.06 0.63 0.19
C MET A 490 -5.35 -0.18 0.18
N TYR A 491 -5.66 -0.84 -0.94
CA TYR A 491 -6.87 -1.64 -1.10
C TYR A 491 -7.01 -2.75 -0.06
N TYR A 492 -5.92 -3.50 0.18
CA TYR A 492 -5.88 -4.57 1.19
C TYR A 492 -6.32 -4.05 2.58
N TYR A 493 -5.73 -2.95 3.04
CA TYR A 493 -6.02 -2.42 4.38
C TYR A 493 -7.31 -1.60 4.43
N SER A 494 -7.79 -1.09 3.31
CA SER A 494 -9.15 -0.58 3.18
C SER A 494 -10.17 -1.70 3.44
N ASN A 495 -9.95 -2.90 2.87
CA ASN A 495 -10.77 -4.09 3.15
C ASN A 495 -10.63 -4.54 4.61
N SER A 496 -9.42 -4.51 5.17
CA SER A 496 -9.19 -4.85 6.59
C SER A 496 -9.89 -3.86 7.53
N TYR A 497 -9.90 -2.56 7.19
CA TYR A 497 -10.66 -1.57 7.92
C TYR A 497 -12.17 -1.84 7.88
N ALA A 498 -12.70 -2.21 6.71
CA ALA A 498 -14.10 -2.64 6.56
C ALA A 498 -14.41 -3.85 7.46
N MET A 499 -13.51 -4.84 7.51
CA MET A 499 -13.67 -6.01 8.38
C MET A 499 -13.63 -5.63 9.86
N ASN A 500 -12.73 -4.74 10.29
CA ASN A 500 -12.69 -4.24 11.67
C ASN A 500 -14.00 -3.52 12.05
N GLN A 501 -14.56 -2.71 11.15
CA GLN A 501 -15.87 -2.07 11.31
C GLN A 501 -17.00 -3.11 11.42
N TYR A 502 -16.96 -4.13 10.57
CA TYR A 502 -17.95 -5.21 10.59
C TYR A 502 -17.88 -6.01 11.90
N LEU A 503 -16.69 -6.39 12.36
CA LEU A 503 -16.48 -7.08 13.63
C LEU A 503 -16.96 -6.24 14.81
N ALA A 504 -16.68 -4.93 14.83
CA ALA A 504 -17.19 -4.02 15.84
C ALA A 504 -18.72 -3.97 15.84
N SER A 505 -19.38 -3.97 14.66
CA SER A 505 -20.85 -4.01 14.55
C SER A 505 -21.45 -5.33 15.06
N ARG A 506 -20.63 -6.39 15.10
CA ARG A 506 -21.00 -7.70 15.65
C ARG A 506 -20.71 -7.86 17.14
N GLY A 507 -20.24 -6.79 17.80
CA GLY A 507 -20.01 -6.74 19.24
C GLY A 507 -18.61 -7.09 19.69
N TYR A 508 -17.63 -7.18 18.80
CA TYR A 508 -16.21 -7.33 19.16
C TYR A 508 -15.57 -5.99 19.46
N ILE A 509 -14.72 -5.94 20.46
CA ILE A 509 -13.75 -4.83 20.62
C ILE A 509 -12.56 -5.18 19.75
N VAL A 510 -12.22 -4.31 18.78
CA VAL A 510 -11.12 -4.58 17.84
C VAL A 510 -10.01 -3.57 18.03
N LEU A 511 -8.79 -4.06 18.20
CA LEU A 511 -7.56 -3.25 18.26
C LEU A 511 -6.72 -3.50 17.01
N ALA A 512 -6.65 -2.53 16.11
CA ALA A 512 -5.68 -2.54 15.02
C ALA A 512 -4.34 -2.01 15.56
N LEU A 513 -3.32 -2.87 15.53
CA LEU A 513 -2.03 -2.61 16.16
C LEU A 513 -1.00 -2.07 15.17
N ASN A 514 -0.32 -0.99 15.53
CA ASN A 514 0.89 -0.50 14.86
C ASN A 514 2.11 -0.95 15.67
N TYR A 515 2.59 -2.16 15.40
CA TYR A 515 3.77 -2.74 16.06
C TYR A 515 5.05 -2.17 15.44
N ARG A 516 6.18 -2.25 16.19
CA ARG A 516 7.50 -1.88 15.64
C ARG A 516 7.78 -2.61 14.32
N SER A 517 8.66 -2.09 13.50
CA SER A 517 8.89 -2.45 12.10
C SER A 517 7.90 -1.81 11.10
N GLY A 518 6.83 -1.14 11.59
CA GLY A 518 5.95 -0.32 10.77
C GLY A 518 6.54 1.05 10.41
N ILE A 519 5.85 1.80 9.55
CA ILE A 519 6.20 3.17 9.14
C ILE A 519 5.42 4.21 9.93
N GLY A 520 5.73 5.49 9.75
CA GLY A 520 5.03 6.62 10.36
C GLY A 520 5.62 7.08 11.70
N TYR A 521 6.55 6.33 12.25
CA TYR A 521 7.17 6.58 13.56
C TYR A 521 8.69 6.78 13.47
N GLY A 522 9.21 6.99 12.27
CA GLY A 522 10.63 7.19 11.97
C GLY A 522 11.41 5.89 11.78
N ARG A 523 12.61 6.04 11.19
CA ARG A 523 13.49 4.92 10.84
C ARG A 523 13.83 4.01 12.02
N ALA A 524 14.07 4.54 13.20
CA ALA A 524 14.43 3.74 14.39
C ALA A 524 13.32 2.77 14.82
N PHE A 525 12.05 3.14 14.61
CA PHE A 525 10.90 2.28 14.84
C PHE A 525 10.76 1.22 13.74
N ARG A 526 10.91 1.63 12.47
CA ARG A 526 10.83 0.73 11.32
C ARG A 526 11.99 -0.27 11.29
N GLU A 527 13.21 0.16 11.56
CA GLU A 527 14.41 -0.67 11.58
C GLU A 527 14.74 -1.23 12.98
N ALA A 528 13.70 -1.53 13.77
CA ALA A 528 13.89 -2.05 15.13
C ALA A 528 14.79 -3.29 15.13
N PRO A 529 15.80 -3.35 16.04
CA PRO A 529 16.70 -4.48 16.11
C PRO A 529 15.97 -5.81 16.37
N GLY A 530 16.39 -6.88 15.69
CA GLY A 530 15.86 -8.21 15.92
C GLY A 530 14.49 -8.48 15.32
N ARG A 531 14.05 -7.67 14.35
CA ARG A 531 12.78 -7.87 13.64
C ARG A 531 12.78 -9.13 12.78
N ALA A 532 11.60 -9.63 12.41
CA ALA A 532 11.38 -10.76 11.52
C ALA A 532 12.21 -12.01 11.92
N GLY A 533 12.82 -12.65 10.95
CA GLY A 533 13.72 -13.79 11.13
C GLY A 533 14.99 -13.53 11.97
N ARG A 534 15.20 -12.32 12.46
CA ARG A 534 16.33 -11.95 13.32
C ARG A 534 15.98 -11.93 14.82
N GLY A 535 14.87 -12.50 15.24
CA GLY A 535 14.49 -12.61 16.65
C GLY A 535 13.04 -12.28 16.97
N ALA A 536 12.25 -11.84 15.98
CA ALA A 536 10.82 -11.53 16.13
C ALA A 536 10.53 -10.54 17.27
N THR A 537 11.30 -9.46 17.38
CA THR A 537 11.18 -8.51 18.51
C THR A 537 9.83 -7.77 18.51
N GLU A 538 9.19 -7.58 17.36
CA GLU A 538 7.84 -7.02 17.22
C GLU A 538 6.75 -7.90 17.86
N TYR A 539 7.02 -9.17 18.07
CA TYR A 539 6.08 -10.06 18.75
C TYR A 539 5.79 -9.64 20.20
N GLN A 540 6.75 -9.00 20.89
CA GLN A 540 6.49 -8.46 22.22
C GLN A 540 5.41 -7.36 22.24
N ASP A 541 5.25 -6.63 21.14
CA ASP A 541 4.21 -5.61 20.98
C ASP A 541 2.83 -6.27 20.86
N VAL A 542 2.74 -7.41 20.17
CA VAL A 542 1.53 -8.23 20.09
C VAL A 542 1.12 -8.75 21.47
N VAL A 543 2.08 -9.25 22.25
CA VAL A 543 1.83 -9.67 23.66
C VAL A 543 1.35 -8.49 24.51
N ALA A 544 1.95 -7.31 24.34
CA ALA A 544 1.55 -6.11 25.04
C ALA A 544 0.11 -5.66 24.67
N ALA A 545 -0.26 -5.78 23.38
CA ALA A 545 -1.63 -5.51 22.90
C ALA A 545 -2.65 -6.46 23.53
N GLY A 546 -2.35 -7.76 23.59
CA GLY A 546 -3.19 -8.74 24.26
C GLY A 546 -3.40 -8.44 25.76
N LYS A 547 -2.31 -8.10 26.46
CA LYS A 547 -2.37 -7.69 27.89
C LYS A 547 -3.12 -6.39 28.08
N TYR A 548 -2.94 -5.41 27.18
CA TYR A 548 -3.70 -4.16 27.20
C TYR A 548 -5.21 -4.45 27.11
N LEU A 549 -5.64 -5.29 26.16
CA LEU A 549 -7.04 -5.68 26.04
C LEU A 549 -7.56 -6.42 27.29
N GLN A 550 -6.80 -7.38 27.84
CA GLN A 550 -7.18 -8.09 29.04
C GLN A 550 -7.32 -7.18 30.28
N SER A 551 -6.57 -6.08 30.33
CA SER A 551 -6.64 -5.11 31.45
C SER A 551 -7.88 -4.21 31.41
N ARG A 552 -8.62 -4.17 30.31
CA ARG A 552 -9.80 -3.33 30.14
C ARG A 552 -11.01 -3.92 30.87
N ASN A 553 -11.82 -3.06 31.46
CA ASN A 553 -13.03 -3.47 32.21
C ASN A 553 -14.15 -4.00 31.30
N ASP A 554 -14.16 -3.60 30.02
CA ASP A 554 -15.16 -3.94 29.01
C ASP A 554 -14.76 -5.17 28.17
N VAL A 555 -13.58 -5.76 28.39
CA VAL A 555 -13.09 -6.95 27.70
C VAL A 555 -13.23 -8.21 28.56
N ASP A 556 -13.70 -9.30 27.95
CA ASP A 556 -13.56 -10.64 28.54
C ASP A 556 -12.15 -11.16 28.30
N ALA A 557 -11.36 -11.17 29.35
CA ALA A 557 -9.95 -11.55 29.31
C ALA A 557 -9.68 -12.98 28.79
N LYS A 558 -10.70 -13.85 28.75
CA LYS A 558 -10.59 -15.22 28.24
C LYS A 558 -10.95 -15.33 26.76
N ARG A 559 -11.48 -14.28 26.16
CA ARG A 559 -11.93 -14.26 24.77
C ARG A 559 -11.20 -13.15 23.99
N VAL A 560 -9.87 -13.25 23.98
CA VAL A 560 -9.00 -12.40 23.16
C VAL A 560 -8.45 -13.23 22.01
N GLY A 561 -8.65 -12.77 20.78
CA GLY A 561 -8.18 -13.46 19.56
C GLY A 561 -7.26 -12.58 18.72
N LEU A 562 -6.66 -13.21 17.70
CA LEU A 562 -5.77 -12.57 16.73
C LEU A 562 -6.31 -12.77 15.32
N TRP A 563 -6.10 -11.79 14.44
CA TRP A 563 -6.26 -11.98 13.02
C TRP A 563 -5.32 -11.07 12.23
N GLY A 564 -4.87 -11.53 11.09
CA GLY A 564 -4.01 -10.75 10.22
C GLY A 564 -3.55 -11.54 9.01
N GLY A 565 -3.00 -10.82 8.02
CA GLY A 565 -2.49 -11.43 6.79
C GLY A 565 -1.01 -11.17 6.57
N SER A 566 -0.35 -12.05 5.78
CA SER A 566 1.06 -11.92 5.44
C SER A 566 1.94 -11.90 6.70
N TYR A 567 2.71 -10.85 6.88
CA TYR A 567 3.44 -10.64 8.13
C TYR A 567 2.52 -10.61 9.38
N GLY A 568 1.29 -10.10 9.24
CA GLY A 568 0.27 -10.17 10.29
C GLY A 568 -0.21 -11.60 10.57
N GLY A 569 -0.26 -12.46 9.55
CA GLY A 569 -0.48 -13.91 9.68
C GLY A 569 0.65 -14.59 10.43
N TYR A 570 1.92 -14.26 10.10
CA TYR A 570 3.10 -14.68 10.85
C TYR A 570 3.00 -14.35 12.34
N LEU A 571 2.67 -13.10 12.69
CA LEU A 571 2.51 -12.68 14.09
C LEU A 571 1.30 -13.33 14.76
N THR A 572 0.22 -13.58 14.01
CA THR A 572 -0.95 -14.34 14.48
C THR A 572 -0.54 -15.77 14.85
N ALA A 573 0.16 -16.46 13.95
CA ALA A 573 0.66 -17.82 14.19
C ALA A 573 1.63 -17.89 15.37
N LEU A 574 2.56 -16.91 15.50
CA LEU A 574 3.42 -16.79 16.68
C LEU A 574 2.61 -16.64 17.98
N GLY A 575 1.58 -15.80 17.96
CA GLY A 575 0.73 -15.55 19.12
C GLY A 575 0.00 -16.81 19.58
N LEU A 576 -0.60 -17.54 18.64
CA LEU A 576 -1.32 -18.78 18.93
C LEU A 576 -0.39 -19.90 19.39
N GLY A 577 0.83 -19.98 18.82
CA GLY A 577 1.81 -20.98 19.19
C GLY A 577 2.50 -20.74 20.53
N ARG A 578 2.93 -19.50 20.78
CA ARG A 578 3.73 -19.13 21.97
C ARG A 578 2.87 -18.78 23.18
N ASN A 579 1.68 -18.19 22.97
CA ASN A 579 0.82 -17.68 24.03
C ASN A 579 -0.66 -18.08 23.83
N SER A 580 -0.93 -19.39 23.70
CA SER A 580 -2.31 -19.91 23.64
C SER A 580 -3.14 -19.63 24.91
N ASP A 581 -2.50 -19.27 26.02
CA ASP A 581 -3.12 -18.84 27.26
C ASP A 581 -3.61 -17.38 27.20
N LEU A 582 -2.98 -16.55 26.37
CA LEU A 582 -3.36 -15.16 26.14
C LEU A 582 -4.34 -15.03 24.96
N PHE A 583 -4.11 -15.79 23.88
CA PHE A 583 -4.87 -15.72 22.64
C PHE A 583 -5.67 -17.00 22.41
N ALA A 584 -6.99 -16.91 22.59
CA ALA A 584 -7.87 -18.07 22.63
C ALA A 584 -8.25 -18.65 21.27
N ALA A 585 -8.14 -17.88 20.19
CA ALA A 585 -8.38 -18.32 18.81
C ALA A 585 -7.73 -17.33 17.82
N GLY A 586 -7.51 -17.75 16.56
CA GLY A 586 -6.99 -16.83 15.55
C GLY A 586 -7.32 -17.18 14.12
N VAL A 587 -7.24 -16.17 13.25
CA VAL A 587 -7.38 -16.29 11.81
C VAL A 587 -6.09 -15.82 11.14
N ASP A 588 -5.44 -16.72 10.46
CA ASP A 588 -4.17 -16.52 9.76
C ASP A 588 -4.41 -16.53 8.25
N LEU A 589 -4.26 -15.34 7.63
CA LEU A 589 -4.32 -15.22 6.19
C LEU A 589 -2.88 -15.26 5.64
N HIS A 590 -2.57 -16.28 4.84
CA HIS A 590 -1.30 -16.41 4.10
C HIS A 590 -0.04 -15.94 4.87
N GLY A 591 0.11 -16.36 6.14
CA GLY A 591 1.23 -16.01 6.99
C GLY A 591 2.54 -16.73 6.64
N VAL A 592 3.69 -16.10 6.95
CA VAL A 592 5.00 -16.77 6.93
C VAL A 592 5.12 -17.65 8.16
N HIS A 593 5.47 -18.94 7.99
CA HIS A 593 5.52 -19.90 9.07
C HIS A 593 6.91 -20.45 9.38
N ASP A 594 7.82 -20.41 8.40
CA ASP A 594 9.23 -20.77 8.56
C ASP A 594 10.11 -19.91 7.64
N TRP A 595 10.73 -18.86 8.17
CA TRP A 595 11.54 -17.91 7.43
C TRP A 595 12.61 -18.53 6.53
N PRO A 596 13.39 -19.55 6.95
CA PRO A 596 14.40 -20.15 6.09
C PRO A 596 13.85 -20.84 4.84
N THR A 597 12.56 -21.21 4.83
CA THR A 597 11.91 -21.89 3.72
C THR A 597 11.05 -20.95 2.88
N ASP A 598 10.92 -19.70 3.30
CA ASP A 598 10.27 -18.65 2.54
C ASP A 598 11.21 -18.11 1.46
N ASN A 599 10.74 -18.07 0.22
CA ASN A 599 11.60 -17.69 -0.90
C ASN A 599 11.82 -16.17 -1.05
N TRP A 600 11.16 -15.38 -0.26
CA TRP A 600 11.25 -13.93 -0.35
C TRP A 600 12.70 -13.44 -0.23
N ASP A 601 13.48 -14.09 0.65
CA ASP A 601 14.89 -13.74 0.91
C ASP A 601 15.83 -14.96 0.90
N GLY A 602 15.29 -16.15 0.59
CA GLY A 602 15.90 -17.43 0.97
C GLY A 602 17.09 -17.89 0.13
N LYS A 603 17.54 -17.14 -0.85
CA LYS A 603 18.62 -17.66 -1.72
C LYS A 603 20.01 -17.59 -1.09
N ASN A 604 20.24 -16.77 -0.05
CA ASN A 604 21.56 -16.64 0.59
C ASN A 604 21.46 -16.24 2.07
N ILE A 605 20.68 -16.97 2.87
CA ILE A 605 20.70 -16.73 4.33
C ILE A 605 22.00 -17.37 4.89
N PRO A 606 22.90 -16.61 5.53
CA PRO A 606 24.03 -17.19 6.24
C PRO A 606 23.60 -18.26 7.26
N ALA A 607 24.34 -19.36 7.40
CA ALA A 607 23.93 -20.50 8.23
C ALA A 607 23.60 -20.11 9.68
N GLU A 608 24.32 -19.12 10.27
CA GLU A 608 24.04 -18.60 11.60
C GLU A 608 22.69 -17.87 11.68
N LEU A 609 22.34 -17.11 10.65
CA LEU A 609 21.07 -16.42 10.55
C LEU A 609 19.91 -17.38 10.26
N SER A 610 20.14 -18.45 9.50
CA SER A 610 19.12 -19.46 9.19
C SER A 610 18.58 -20.12 10.46
N LYS A 611 19.45 -20.45 11.42
CA LYS A 611 18.98 -20.98 12.70
C LYS A 611 18.16 -19.95 13.48
N LEU A 612 18.63 -18.72 13.59
CA LEU A 612 17.90 -17.64 14.27
C LEU A 612 16.54 -17.38 13.59
N ALA A 613 16.49 -17.40 12.27
CA ALA A 613 15.29 -17.23 11.48
C ALA A 613 14.28 -18.36 11.76
N HIS A 614 14.74 -19.60 11.78
CA HIS A 614 13.90 -20.74 12.17
C HIS A 614 13.38 -20.58 13.60
N ASP A 615 14.25 -20.26 14.57
CA ASP A 615 13.87 -20.05 15.97
C ASP A 615 12.87 -18.89 16.15
N SER A 616 12.85 -17.96 15.21
CA SER A 616 11.90 -16.82 15.13
C SER A 616 10.57 -17.18 14.47
N SER A 617 10.42 -18.38 13.95
CA SER A 617 9.29 -18.82 13.12
C SER A 617 8.22 -19.58 13.93
N PRO A 618 6.93 -19.50 13.53
CA PRO A 618 5.81 -20.19 14.16
C PRO A 618 5.98 -21.71 14.28
N VAL A 619 6.59 -22.37 13.27
CA VAL A 619 6.79 -23.83 13.25
C VAL A 619 7.53 -24.37 14.48
N THR A 620 8.36 -23.55 15.14
CA THR A 620 9.07 -23.94 16.37
C THR A 620 8.16 -24.01 17.59
N SER A 621 6.95 -23.46 17.52
CA SER A 621 6.01 -23.33 18.62
C SER A 621 4.84 -24.34 18.54
N VAL A 622 4.85 -25.28 17.61
CA VAL A 622 3.76 -26.28 17.41
C VAL A 622 3.52 -27.15 18.62
N ASN A 623 4.53 -27.40 19.47
CA ASN A 623 4.39 -28.20 20.68
C ASN A 623 3.63 -27.49 21.82
N THR A 624 3.57 -26.19 21.82
CA THR A 624 2.87 -25.34 22.81
C THR A 624 1.53 -24.84 22.32
N TRP A 625 1.25 -25.01 21.03
CA TRP A 625 0.03 -24.51 20.39
C TRP A 625 -1.21 -25.29 20.81
N LYS A 626 -2.21 -24.57 21.33
CA LYS A 626 -3.50 -25.16 21.80
C LYS A 626 -4.71 -24.44 21.19
N SER A 627 -4.56 -23.18 20.79
CA SER A 627 -5.66 -22.35 20.31
C SER A 627 -6.15 -22.79 18.92
N PRO A 628 -7.46 -22.87 18.68
CA PRO A 628 -7.99 -23.12 17.35
C PRO A 628 -7.57 -22.04 16.37
N VAL A 629 -7.38 -22.44 15.11
CA VAL A 629 -6.93 -21.54 14.03
C VAL A 629 -7.68 -21.82 12.73
N LEU A 630 -8.03 -20.73 12.02
CA LEU A 630 -8.49 -20.77 10.64
C LEU A 630 -7.35 -20.24 9.75
N PHE A 631 -6.89 -21.06 8.81
CA PHE A 631 -5.97 -20.67 7.74
C PHE A 631 -6.73 -20.29 6.48
N ILE A 632 -6.38 -19.16 5.87
CA ILE A 632 -6.96 -18.68 4.60
C ILE A 632 -5.81 -18.36 3.65
N HIS A 633 -5.76 -18.98 2.44
CA HIS A 633 -4.63 -18.78 1.53
C HIS A 633 -5.02 -19.03 0.08
N GLY A 634 -4.48 -18.24 -0.86
CA GLY A 634 -4.51 -18.50 -2.29
C GLY A 634 -3.34 -19.41 -2.68
N ASP A 635 -3.54 -20.40 -3.54
CA ASP A 635 -2.46 -21.36 -3.82
C ASP A 635 -1.46 -20.91 -4.91
N ASP A 636 -1.77 -19.84 -5.68
CA ASP A 636 -0.80 -19.13 -6.55
C ASP A 636 -0.18 -17.92 -5.83
N ASP A 637 -0.12 -17.95 -4.49
CA ASP A 637 0.54 -16.89 -3.72
C ASP A 637 2.02 -16.81 -4.08
N ARG A 638 2.47 -15.60 -4.49
CA ARG A 638 3.79 -15.31 -5.04
C ARG A 638 4.69 -14.56 -4.06
N ASN A 639 4.10 -14.12 -2.96
CA ASN A 639 4.78 -13.42 -1.88
C ASN A 639 5.13 -14.38 -0.75
N VAL A 640 4.13 -15.08 -0.23
CA VAL A 640 4.28 -16.12 0.77
C VAL A 640 3.79 -17.44 0.18
N TYR A 641 4.69 -18.33 -0.17
CA TYR A 641 4.31 -19.55 -0.87
C TYR A 641 3.33 -20.41 -0.07
N PHE A 642 2.34 -20.96 -0.74
CA PHE A 642 1.32 -21.82 -0.15
C PHE A 642 1.89 -23.01 0.65
N THR A 643 3.11 -23.42 0.33
CA THR A 643 3.87 -24.46 1.07
C THR A 643 4.07 -24.10 2.54
N GLN A 644 4.12 -22.83 2.91
CA GLN A 644 4.20 -22.36 4.29
C GLN A 644 2.99 -22.84 5.10
N THR A 645 1.79 -22.66 4.57
CA THR A 645 0.55 -23.16 5.20
C THR A 645 0.47 -24.69 5.18
N VAL A 646 0.86 -25.32 4.09
CA VAL A 646 0.85 -26.80 3.98
C VAL A 646 1.68 -27.44 5.08
N ASP A 647 2.92 -26.98 5.30
CA ASP A 647 3.83 -27.52 6.32
C ASP A 647 3.30 -27.29 7.74
N LEU A 648 2.91 -26.05 8.08
CA LEU A 648 2.41 -25.75 9.42
C LEU A 648 1.14 -26.53 9.75
N VAL A 649 0.18 -26.61 8.82
CA VAL A 649 -1.06 -27.38 8.99
C VAL A 649 -0.77 -28.86 9.22
N ALA A 650 0.17 -29.46 8.48
CA ALA A 650 0.56 -30.87 8.68
C ALA A 650 1.08 -31.10 10.10
N ARG A 651 1.99 -30.25 10.58
CA ARG A 651 2.56 -30.31 11.94
C ARG A 651 1.51 -30.13 13.04
N LEU A 652 0.60 -29.17 12.88
CA LEU A 652 -0.46 -28.89 13.86
C LEU A 652 -1.48 -30.03 13.93
N ARG A 653 -1.80 -30.69 12.81
CA ARG A 653 -2.65 -31.91 12.79
C ARG A 653 -2.05 -33.05 13.62
N GLU A 654 -0.75 -33.28 13.52
CA GLU A 654 -0.05 -34.27 14.34
C GLU A 654 -0.15 -33.98 15.85
N LYS A 655 -0.30 -32.69 16.21
CA LYS A 655 -0.46 -32.25 17.61
C LYS A 655 -1.92 -32.22 18.07
N GLY A 656 -2.88 -32.51 17.19
CA GLY A 656 -4.29 -32.50 17.51
C GLY A 656 -4.88 -31.09 17.71
N VAL A 657 -4.25 -30.05 17.17
CA VAL A 657 -4.77 -28.70 17.19
C VAL A 657 -6.02 -28.61 16.31
N GLN A 658 -7.05 -27.91 16.78
CA GLN A 658 -8.26 -27.67 15.99
C GLN A 658 -7.94 -26.67 14.86
N ILE A 659 -8.11 -27.13 13.61
CA ILE A 659 -7.75 -26.37 12.40
C ILE A 659 -8.96 -26.31 11.47
N GLU A 660 -9.24 -25.12 10.95
CA GLU A 660 -10.10 -24.90 9.78
C GLU A 660 -9.26 -24.35 8.62
N GLN A 661 -9.70 -24.54 7.39
CA GLN A 661 -8.97 -24.11 6.20
C GLN A 661 -9.93 -23.57 5.15
N LEU A 662 -9.55 -22.48 4.51
CA LEU A 662 -10.19 -21.93 3.31
C LEU A 662 -9.11 -21.65 2.28
N VAL A 663 -9.13 -22.37 1.16
CA VAL A 663 -8.14 -22.23 0.09
C VAL A 663 -8.83 -21.66 -1.14
N PHE A 664 -8.20 -20.69 -1.78
CA PHE A 664 -8.64 -20.12 -3.05
C PHE A 664 -7.71 -20.58 -4.18
N PRO A 665 -8.15 -21.58 -5.00
CA PRO A 665 -7.34 -22.03 -6.13
C PRO A 665 -7.08 -20.90 -7.13
N ASP A 666 -5.86 -20.85 -7.66
CA ASP A 666 -5.39 -19.89 -8.67
C ASP A 666 -5.42 -18.41 -8.24
N ASP A 667 -5.74 -18.10 -6.96
CA ASP A 667 -5.68 -16.73 -6.44
C ASP A 667 -4.32 -16.45 -5.76
N VAL A 668 -3.96 -15.17 -5.75
CA VAL A 668 -2.65 -14.69 -5.28
C VAL A 668 -2.75 -14.11 -3.86
N HIS A 669 -1.64 -13.51 -3.40
CA HIS A 669 -1.51 -12.98 -2.03
C HIS A 669 -2.62 -11.99 -1.64
N ASP A 670 -2.91 -11.01 -2.49
CA ASP A 670 -3.88 -9.93 -2.20
C ASP A 670 -5.30 -10.23 -2.70
N PHE A 671 -5.66 -11.48 -2.90
CA PHE A 671 -6.94 -11.94 -3.46
C PHE A 671 -7.52 -11.00 -4.53
N LEU A 672 -7.33 -11.33 -5.78
CA LEU A 672 -7.76 -10.49 -6.89
C LEU A 672 -9.27 -10.40 -7.05
N LEU A 673 -10.01 -11.42 -6.56
CA LEU A 673 -11.47 -11.45 -6.66
C LEU A 673 -12.14 -10.86 -5.41
N HIS A 674 -13.06 -9.93 -5.61
CA HIS A 674 -13.87 -9.38 -4.52
C HIS A 674 -14.70 -10.45 -3.79
N LYS A 675 -15.23 -11.44 -4.55
CA LYS A 675 -15.95 -12.58 -3.94
C LYS A 675 -15.08 -13.38 -2.97
N ASN A 676 -13.77 -13.49 -3.21
CA ASN A 676 -12.85 -14.23 -2.34
C ASN A 676 -12.56 -13.44 -1.05
N TRP A 677 -12.45 -12.10 -1.12
CA TRP A 677 -12.42 -11.24 0.06
C TRP A 677 -13.66 -11.40 0.94
N LEU A 678 -14.86 -11.40 0.34
CA LEU A 678 -16.10 -11.63 1.08
C LEU A 678 -16.12 -13.03 1.72
N ALA A 679 -15.75 -14.08 0.98
CA ALA A 679 -15.69 -15.44 1.49
C ALA A 679 -14.70 -15.58 2.66
N ALA A 680 -13.50 -14.99 2.53
CA ALA A 680 -12.48 -14.97 3.58
C ALA A 680 -12.99 -14.30 4.86
N TYR A 681 -13.61 -13.13 4.75
CA TYR A 681 -14.08 -12.37 5.90
C TYR A 681 -15.35 -12.96 6.55
N HIS A 682 -16.24 -13.57 5.76
CA HIS A 682 -17.34 -14.37 6.32
C HIS A 682 -16.80 -15.55 7.11
N ALA A 683 -15.87 -16.34 6.54
CA ALA A 683 -15.27 -17.47 7.23
C ALA A 683 -14.58 -17.03 8.53
N ALA A 684 -13.84 -15.92 8.51
CA ALA A 684 -13.18 -15.34 9.68
C ALA A 684 -14.19 -14.90 10.76
N SER A 685 -15.24 -14.17 10.38
CA SER A 685 -16.28 -13.73 11.31
C SER A 685 -17.02 -14.91 11.95
N ASP A 686 -17.40 -15.91 11.14
CA ASP A 686 -18.11 -17.09 11.60
C ASP A 686 -17.22 -17.98 12.50
N PHE A 687 -15.93 -18.05 12.20
CA PHE A 687 -14.96 -18.73 13.04
C PHE A 687 -14.90 -18.09 14.44
N PHE A 688 -14.75 -16.77 14.53
CA PHE A 688 -14.75 -16.07 15.82
C PHE A 688 -16.08 -16.21 16.55
N ASP A 689 -17.21 -16.14 15.85
CA ASP A 689 -18.52 -16.32 16.46
C ASP A 689 -18.66 -17.72 17.11
N ARG A 690 -18.21 -18.77 16.44
CA ARG A 690 -18.22 -20.15 17.00
C ARG A 690 -17.37 -20.30 18.26
N HIS A 691 -16.23 -19.62 18.32
CA HIS A 691 -15.29 -19.75 19.44
C HIS A 691 -15.54 -18.75 20.59
N PHE A 692 -16.14 -17.59 20.30
CA PHE A 692 -16.26 -16.51 21.29
C PHE A 692 -17.68 -16.16 21.69
N LYS A 693 -18.71 -16.58 20.94
CA LYS A 693 -20.10 -16.36 21.33
C LYS A 693 -20.70 -17.64 21.87
N THR A 694 -21.38 -17.55 23.00
CA THR A 694 -22.16 -18.66 23.54
C THR A 694 -23.39 -18.90 22.66
N PRO A 695 -23.73 -20.15 22.27
CA PRO A 695 -24.99 -20.39 21.57
C PRO A 695 -26.18 -19.84 22.34
N GLY A 696 -26.85 -18.81 21.78
CA GLY A 696 -28.08 -18.25 22.37
C GLY A 696 -28.02 -16.82 22.90
N ASN A 697 -26.91 -16.11 22.70
CA ASN A 697 -26.84 -14.67 22.98
C ASN A 697 -26.71 -13.84 21.70
#